data_ce74075e3b9efac0c8ae198f00683e8a
#
_entry.id   ce74075e3b9efac0c8ae198f00683e8a
#
_cell.length_a   1.000
_cell.length_b   1.000
_cell.length_c   1.000
_cell.angle_alpha   90.00
_cell.angle_beta   90.00
_cell.angle_gamma   90.00
#
_symmetry.space_group_name_H-M   'P 1'
#
loop_
_entity.id
_entity.type
_entity.pdbx_description
1 polymer ?
#
loop_
_entity_poly.entity_id
_entity_poly.type
_entity_poly.pdbx_seq_one_letter_code
_entity_poly.pdbx_strand_id
1 'polypeptide(L)'
;MVSRPAPPLLTIWHNGSESTFVPGHDVVIGRDLRADVRIADLRISRAHLILRFEQGKWVAIDSGSVNGTFVNGYRTPVIDIHDGQSINVGNAGGPRLTFEVGPRRRKGGRPPGSAAPPAAQSTMSWSTPAAPVAPPAEPRRSGAQPMPSPVSPGRPAPPVRRPLSPSEYPTNVQAGRPPAGPPPADITVVNARSVPMQHDVPPTEVTRLDNRAPDAANFATRFVKMLSPRATSAAKPAGSVTIGRASDNDIVVPDVLASRYHATLILTPLGTEIRDTSVNGTFVNGTRVGSAILSEGDVVTVGNIDLVVSGGLLVRRSETEAATRTGGLEVRNVEYVVENGKQLLSDISLTARPGTLTAVIGGSGAGKSTLARLIAGYTTPSSGSVTFEGHDIHAEYASLRSRIGMVPQDDVVHRQLTVNQALSYAAELRLPPDTSKADRTKVVSQVLEELDLTKHAKTRVDKLSGGQRKRASVALELLTGPSLLMLDEPTSGLDPALDLQVMTMLRQLADAGRVVLVVTHSLSYLDVCDQVLLVAPGGKTAYCGPPDGIGEVMGTTNWAKIFSQVGADPDEANRRFRERAEPQPPSKSDQPADLGEPVHTSVPRQISTIARRQVRLVVADRAYFVFLALLPFILGALSLTVPGTTGFRPAGPHTGTPDESAQILALLLPAAAFMGVALTIRDLVGERAIFQREQAVGLSTTAYLLAKTLVFCGFAILQAAIVTAIVVAGKGAPSRGAVLLGHSTVAATVELFITVAATCVASAVLGLAISSLVRSSEQIMPLFVVAVMAQL
;
A
#
# COMPACT_ATOMS: atom_id res chain seq x y z
N MET A 1 -17.37 37.05 50.92
CA MET A 1 -16.64 36.11 50.03
C MET A 1 -15.91 36.94 48.99
N VAL A 2 -14.59 37.04 49.13
CA VAL A 2 -13.77 37.78 48.16
C VAL A 2 -13.61 36.84 46.93
N SER A 3 -14.16 37.28 45.78
CA SER A 3 -14.01 36.51 44.51
C SER A 3 -12.51 36.45 44.18
N ARG A 4 -11.97 35.21 44.07
CA ARG A 4 -10.64 35.00 43.53
C ARG A 4 -10.62 35.56 42.10
N PRO A 5 -9.64 36.35 41.71
CA PRO A 5 -9.47 36.81 40.35
C PRO A 5 -9.36 35.60 39.38
N ALA A 6 -10.00 35.68 38.24
CA ALA A 6 -9.89 34.62 37.22
C ALA A 6 -8.42 34.46 36.82
N PRO A 7 -7.94 33.24 36.64
CA PRO A 7 -6.55 32.99 36.28
C PRO A 7 -6.23 33.62 34.91
N PRO A 8 -4.99 34.13 34.68
CA PRO A 8 -4.62 34.88 33.49
C PRO A 8 -4.53 33.94 32.28
N LEU A 9 -5.09 34.35 31.12
CA LEU A 9 -4.92 33.68 29.85
C LEU A 9 -3.48 33.84 29.33
N LEU A 10 -2.99 32.84 28.59
CA LEU A 10 -1.71 32.92 27.89
C LEU A 10 -1.97 33.02 26.40
N THR A 11 -1.48 34.05 25.75
CA THR A 11 -1.48 34.20 24.29
C THR A 11 -0.05 34.09 23.76
N ILE A 12 0.13 33.25 22.77
CA ILE A 12 1.43 32.96 22.14
C ILE A 12 1.39 33.44 20.70
N TRP A 13 2.39 34.24 20.34
CA TRP A 13 2.59 34.73 18.99
C TRP A 13 3.76 34.01 18.32
N HIS A 14 3.54 33.41 17.14
CA HIS A 14 4.58 32.81 16.32
C HIS A 14 4.28 33.00 14.83
N ASN A 15 5.23 33.56 14.06
CA ASN A 15 5.11 33.79 12.60
C ASN A 15 3.77 34.44 12.17
N GLY A 16 3.28 35.40 12.94
CA GLY A 16 2.01 36.08 12.66
C GLY A 16 0.75 35.33 13.05
N SER A 17 0.88 34.12 13.58
CA SER A 17 -0.23 33.34 14.15
C SER A 17 -0.36 33.59 15.65
N GLU A 18 -1.61 33.65 16.12
CA GLU A 18 -1.98 33.84 17.52
C GLU A 18 -2.64 32.59 18.07
N SER A 19 -2.20 32.08 19.21
CA SER A 19 -2.84 30.95 19.90
C SER A 19 -3.05 31.34 21.37
N THR A 20 -4.28 31.21 21.88
CA THR A 20 -4.65 31.59 23.24
C THR A 20 -5.05 30.37 24.06
N PHE A 21 -4.48 30.23 25.28
CA PHE A 21 -4.68 29.09 26.15
C PHE A 21 -5.21 29.51 27.51
N VAL A 22 -6.02 28.62 28.12
CA VAL A 22 -6.61 28.76 29.43
C VAL A 22 -5.82 27.89 30.42
N PRO A 23 -5.55 28.33 31.67
CA PRO A 23 -4.97 27.46 32.68
C PRO A 23 -5.82 26.21 32.94
N GLY A 24 -5.20 25.04 33.10
CA GLY A 24 -5.89 23.79 33.40
C GLY A 24 -5.34 22.57 32.71
N HIS A 25 -4.53 22.74 31.67
CA HIS A 25 -3.78 21.67 30.99
C HIS A 25 -2.43 22.19 30.52
N ASP A 26 -1.49 21.28 30.32
CA ASP A 26 -0.18 21.59 29.77
C ASP A 26 -0.29 21.93 28.30
N VAL A 27 0.37 22.99 27.82
CA VAL A 27 0.42 23.38 26.42
C VAL A 27 1.76 22.97 25.85
N VAL A 28 1.74 22.09 24.85
CA VAL A 28 2.94 21.55 24.20
C VAL A 28 3.31 22.38 22.98
N ILE A 29 4.56 22.87 22.94
CA ILE A 29 5.13 23.52 21.76
C ILE A 29 6.20 22.62 21.16
N GLY A 30 6.12 22.36 19.87
CA GLY A 30 7.09 21.49 19.22
C GLY A 30 6.83 21.37 17.72
N ARG A 31 7.62 20.53 17.05
CA ARG A 31 7.42 20.24 15.62
C ARG A 31 6.37 19.15 15.36
N ASP A 32 5.95 18.42 16.40
CA ASP A 32 4.92 17.39 16.27
C ASP A 32 3.62 17.99 15.70
N LEU A 33 2.91 17.21 14.88
CA LEU A 33 1.60 17.60 14.36
C LEU A 33 0.55 17.81 15.44
N ARG A 34 0.81 17.31 16.64
CA ARG A 34 -0.06 17.27 17.81
C ARG A 34 0.31 18.31 18.83
N ALA A 35 1.43 19.04 18.63
CA ALA A 35 1.77 20.14 19.48
C ALA A 35 0.67 21.22 19.38
N ASP A 36 0.25 21.74 20.53
CA ASP A 36 -0.77 22.80 20.60
C ASP A 36 -0.31 24.05 19.84
N VAL A 37 1.01 24.31 19.85
CA VAL A 37 1.67 25.29 18.98
C VAL A 37 2.72 24.56 18.15
N ARG A 38 2.42 24.32 16.89
CA ARG A 38 3.33 23.64 15.98
C ARG A 38 4.32 24.60 15.34
N ILE A 39 5.61 24.23 15.43
CA ILE A 39 6.71 24.94 14.77
C ILE A 39 7.36 23.96 13.80
N ALA A 40 7.12 24.13 12.50
CA ALA A 40 7.63 23.25 11.44
C ALA A 40 9.10 23.59 11.11
N ASP A 41 10.00 23.38 12.09
CA ASP A 41 11.46 23.57 11.95
C ASP A 41 12.16 22.30 12.45
N LEU A 42 13.06 21.74 11.65
CA LEU A 42 13.79 20.50 11.96
C LEU A 42 14.68 20.61 13.21
N ARG A 43 15.06 21.82 13.60
CA ARG A 43 15.83 22.10 14.82
C ARG A 43 14.99 22.03 16.10
N ILE A 44 13.67 21.93 15.98
CA ILE A 44 12.75 21.85 17.09
C ILE A 44 12.42 20.39 17.39
N SER A 45 12.51 19.98 18.64
CA SER A 45 12.11 18.63 19.10
C SER A 45 10.60 18.42 18.93
N ARG A 46 10.13 17.16 18.89
CA ARG A 46 8.71 16.82 18.75
C ARG A 46 7.85 17.53 19.80
N ALA A 47 8.16 17.31 21.07
CA ALA A 47 7.76 18.14 22.20
C ALA A 47 9.01 18.89 22.65
N HIS A 48 9.09 20.16 22.35
CA HIS A 48 10.27 20.96 22.64
C HIS A 48 10.13 21.69 23.94
N LEU A 49 8.94 22.27 24.17
CA LEU A 49 8.65 23.11 25.31
C LEU A 49 7.25 22.80 25.84
N ILE A 50 7.09 22.69 27.13
CA ILE A 50 5.80 22.52 27.79
C ILE A 50 5.53 23.79 28.60
N LEU A 51 4.37 24.38 28.38
CA LEU A 51 3.91 25.52 29.18
C LEU A 51 2.87 25.02 30.16
N ARG A 52 3.12 25.30 31.45
CA ARG A 52 2.28 24.87 32.56
C ARG A 52 1.93 26.05 33.45
N PHE A 53 0.70 26.06 33.95
CA PHE A 53 0.28 27.07 34.89
C PHE A 53 0.43 26.56 36.33
N GLU A 54 1.44 27.03 37.03
CA GLU A 54 1.77 26.64 38.41
C GLU A 54 1.90 27.84 39.34
N GLN A 55 1.37 27.72 40.55
CA GLN A 55 1.50 28.76 41.62
C GLN A 55 1.06 30.18 41.18
N GLY A 56 0.07 30.25 40.25
CA GLY A 56 -0.47 31.55 39.80
C GLY A 56 0.28 32.18 38.61
N LYS A 57 1.29 31.54 38.06
CA LYS A 57 2.07 32.00 36.91
C LYS A 57 2.23 30.92 35.84
N TRP A 58 2.49 31.31 34.61
CA TRP A 58 2.85 30.41 33.53
C TRP A 58 4.35 30.13 33.53
N VAL A 59 4.73 28.86 33.38
CA VAL A 59 6.11 28.40 33.38
C VAL A 59 6.35 27.64 32.09
N ALA A 60 7.40 27.95 31.34
CA ALA A 60 7.86 27.22 30.19
C ALA A 60 8.99 26.27 30.62
N ILE A 61 8.80 24.97 30.32
CA ILE A 61 9.72 23.90 30.71
C ILE A 61 10.25 23.25 29.45
N ASP A 62 11.56 23.27 29.22
CA ASP A 62 12.20 22.53 28.13
C ASP A 62 12.01 21.02 28.35
N SER A 63 11.37 20.36 27.44
CA SER A 63 11.02 18.92 27.54
C SER A 63 12.18 17.99 27.18
N GLY A 64 13.41 18.35 27.52
CA GLY A 64 14.59 17.59 27.11
C GLY A 64 14.94 17.79 25.64
N SER A 65 14.72 18.99 25.12
CA SER A 65 14.97 19.27 23.72
C SER A 65 16.44 19.14 23.35
N VAL A 66 16.74 18.58 22.18
CA VAL A 66 18.11 18.36 21.68
C VAL A 66 18.85 19.68 21.56
N ASN A 67 18.24 20.68 20.97
CA ASN A 67 18.88 21.95 20.63
C ASN A 67 18.63 23.08 21.68
N GLY A 68 17.73 22.86 22.62
CA GLY A 68 17.49 23.75 23.76
C GLY A 68 16.56 24.93 23.49
N THR A 69 16.09 25.52 24.58
CA THR A 69 15.30 26.75 24.64
C THR A 69 16.16 27.91 25.15
N PHE A 70 16.03 29.10 24.55
CA PHE A 70 16.94 30.23 24.80
C PHE A 70 16.19 31.50 25.20
N VAL A 71 16.67 32.17 26.24
CA VAL A 71 16.22 33.49 26.64
C VAL A 71 17.41 34.43 26.55
N ASN A 72 17.28 35.51 25.79
CA ASN A 72 18.36 36.50 25.58
C ASN A 72 19.70 35.85 25.14
N GLY A 73 19.64 34.78 24.37
CA GLY A 73 20.81 34.06 23.85
C GLY A 73 21.38 32.99 24.81
N TYR A 74 20.89 32.85 26.01
CA TYR A 74 21.33 31.84 26.99
C TYR A 74 20.34 30.66 27.03
N ARG A 75 20.87 29.43 27.02
CA ARG A 75 20.08 28.23 27.16
C ARG A 75 19.50 28.12 28.57
N THR A 76 18.17 28.02 28.65
CA THR A 76 17.45 28.04 29.94
C THR A 76 16.41 26.93 29.93
N PRO A 77 16.48 25.92 30.83
CA PRO A 77 15.59 24.77 30.81
C PRO A 77 14.21 25.05 31.44
N VAL A 78 14.11 26.01 32.33
CA VAL A 78 12.84 26.41 32.97
C VAL A 78 12.75 27.92 32.98
N ILE A 79 11.66 28.47 32.49
CA ILE A 79 11.48 29.93 32.29
C ILE A 79 10.13 30.36 32.86
N ASP A 80 10.11 31.27 33.79
CA ASP A 80 8.88 31.95 34.22
C ASP A 80 8.42 32.90 33.12
N ILE A 81 7.20 32.73 32.62
CA ILE A 81 6.67 33.53 31.53
C ILE A 81 6.06 34.83 32.07
N HIS A 82 6.56 35.93 31.53
CA HIS A 82 6.08 37.27 31.81
C HIS A 82 5.39 37.89 30.58
N ASP A 83 4.54 38.86 30.81
CA ASP A 83 3.85 39.58 29.72
C ASP A 83 4.87 40.28 28.79
N GLY A 84 4.75 40.10 27.49
CA GLY A 84 5.66 40.62 26.48
C GLY A 84 6.99 39.88 26.33
N GLN A 85 7.21 38.82 27.08
CA GLN A 85 8.46 38.05 27.00
C GLN A 85 8.60 37.32 25.70
N SER A 86 9.85 37.20 25.21
CA SER A 86 10.16 36.42 24.01
C SER A 86 11.22 35.38 24.30
N ILE A 87 11.05 34.18 23.77
CA ILE A 87 12.03 33.10 23.83
C ILE A 87 12.30 32.55 22.42
N ASN A 88 13.49 32.01 22.21
CA ASN A 88 13.88 31.34 21.00
C ASN A 88 13.99 29.84 21.25
N VAL A 89 13.50 29.01 20.31
CA VAL A 89 13.54 27.56 20.45
C VAL A 89 14.41 26.96 19.36
N GLY A 90 15.18 25.90 19.70
CA GLY A 90 16.07 25.21 18.77
C GLY A 90 17.47 25.80 18.61
N ASN A 91 17.67 27.08 18.74
CA ASN A 91 18.98 27.79 18.93
C ASN A 91 18.74 29.23 19.30
N ALA A 92 19.81 29.98 19.66
CA ALA A 92 19.73 31.39 20.09
C ALA A 92 19.14 32.34 19.03
N GLY A 93 19.23 32.00 17.72
CA GLY A 93 18.61 32.72 16.59
C GLY A 93 17.45 31.93 15.94
N GLY A 94 16.90 30.94 16.62
CA GLY A 94 15.81 30.09 16.14
C GLY A 94 14.43 30.77 16.14
N PRO A 95 13.39 30.00 15.82
CA PRO A 95 12.02 30.50 15.86
C PRO A 95 11.70 31.21 17.17
N ARG A 96 11.13 32.41 17.03
CA ARG A 96 10.82 33.29 18.19
C ARG A 96 9.36 33.11 18.58
N LEU A 97 9.14 32.88 19.87
CA LEU A 97 7.83 32.88 20.52
C LEU A 97 7.71 34.12 21.39
N THR A 98 6.62 34.83 21.29
CA THR A 98 6.31 35.98 22.16
C THR A 98 5.05 35.68 22.95
N PHE A 99 5.08 35.98 24.26
CA PHE A 99 4.02 35.62 25.18
C PHE A 99 3.32 36.87 25.69
N GLU A 100 2.00 36.87 25.77
CA GLU A 100 1.16 37.85 26.42
C GLU A 100 0.36 37.17 27.53
N VAL A 101 0.46 37.66 28.77
CA VAL A 101 -0.19 37.10 29.96
C VAL A 101 -1.20 38.10 30.49
N GLY A 102 -2.51 37.81 30.36
CA GLY A 102 -3.54 38.73 30.85
C GLY A 102 -4.96 38.45 30.40
N PRO A 103 -5.97 39.21 30.79
CA PRO A 103 -7.31 39.09 30.32
C PRO A 103 -7.41 39.57 28.87
N ARG A 104 -8.25 38.88 28.05
CA ARG A 104 -8.44 39.15 26.62
C ARG A 104 -8.75 40.61 26.33
N ARG A 105 -7.76 41.37 25.80
CA ARG A 105 -8.01 42.74 25.34
C ARG A 105 -8.88 42.68 24.08
N ARG A 106 -10.08 43.27 24.13
CA ARG A 106 -10.90 43.53 22.95
C ARG A 106 -10.15 44.45 22.00
N LYS A 107 -9.98 44.06 20.74
CA LYS A 107 -9.44 44.89 19.65
C LYS A 107 -10.22 46.21 19.55
N GLY A 108 -9.60 47.29 19.96
CA GLY A 108 -10.07 48.65 19.73
C GLY A 108 -8.95 49.62 20.10
N GLY A 109 -8.25 50.16 19.07
CA GLY A 109 -7.27 51.25 19.30
C GLY A 109 -5.83 50.94 18.98
N ARG A 110 -5.35 51.52 17.90
CA ARG A 110 -3.96 51.58 17.43
C ARG A 110 -3.08 52.21 18.50
N PRO A 111 -1.92 51.67 18.85
CA PRO A 111 -1.00 52.36 19.78
C PRO A 111 -0.23 53.48 19.08
N PRO A 112 0.18 54.55 19.82
CA PRO A 112 0.90 55.70 19.28
C PRO A 112 2.37 55.34 18.97
N GLY A 113 2.89 56.02 17.95
CA GLY A 113 4.15 55.73 17.31
C GLY A 113 5.38 56.10 18.15
N SER A 114 6.44 55.40 17.90
CA SER A 114 7.83 55.73 18.13
C SER A 114 8.49 56.13 16.82
N ALA A 115 9.23 57.23 16.87
CA ALA A 115 9.75 57.99 15.74
C ALA A 115 10.71 57.24 14.82
N ALA A 116 10.53 57.52 13.52
CA ALA A 116 11.42 57.09 12.42
C ALA A 116 12.39 58.27 12.10
N PRO A 117 13.57 58.05 11.60
CA PRO A 117 14.34 59.02 10.83
C PRO A 117 13.99 59.00 9.36
N PRO A 118 14.33 60.08 8.57
CA PRO A 118 13.51 60.56 7.48
C PRO A 118 13.71 59.87 6.13
N ALA A 119 12.64 59.98 5.36
CA ALA A 119 12.43 59.45 4.03
C ALA A 119 13.31 60.11 2.95
N ALA A 120 13.65 59.33 1.94
CA ALA A 120 13.87 59.79 0.60
C ALA A 120 12.69 59.39 -0.27
N GLN A 121 12.05 60.40 -0.88
CA GLN A 121 10.89 60.31 -1.77
C GLN A 121 11.31 59.75 -3.13
N SER A 122 10.56 58.84 -3.71
CA SER A 122 10.24 58.87 -5.13
C SER A 122 8.93 58.13 -5.42
N THR A 123 8.02 58.91 -5.90
CA THR A 123 6.75 58.55 -6.57
C THR A 123 7.04 57.74 -7.82
N MET A 124 6.31 56.69 -8.09
CA MET A 124 5.85 56.44 -9.47
C MET A 124 4.68 55.42 -9.54
N SER A 125 3.81 55.80 -10.41
CA SER A 125 2.52 55.32 -10.86
C SER A 125 2.52 53.95 -11.50
N TRP A 126 1.37 53.30 -11.43
CA TRP A 126 0.99 52.09 -12.17
C TRP A 126 1.02 52.26 -13.69
N SER A 127 1.64 51.32 -14.40
CA SER A 127 1.44 51.09 -15.84
C SER A 127 1.58 49.60 -16.15
N THR A 128 0.66 49.11 -16.94
CA THR A 128 0.50 47.77 -17.50
C THR A 128 1.70 47.33 -18.36
N PRO A 129 2.16 46.08 -18.34
CA PRO A 129 3.23 45.61 -19.20
C PRO A 129 2.72 45.18 -20.58
N ALA A 130 3.35 45.74 -21.62
CA ALA A 130 3.22 45.34 -23.01
C ALA A 130 4.20 44.18 -23.34
N ALA A 131 3.89 43.46 -24.41
CA ALA A 131 4.58 42.25 -24.88
C ALA A 131 6.06 42.45 -25.30
N PRO A 132 6.90 41.40 -25.29
CA PRO A 132 8.31 41.55 -25.64
C PRO A 132 8.58 41.61 -27.17
N VAL A 133 9.36 42.57 -27.54
CA VAL A 133 9.90 42.78 -28.90
C VAL A 133 11.20 41.96 -29.05
N ALA A 134 11.36 41.31 -30.20
CA ALA A 134 12.55 40.55 -30.60
C ALA A 134 13.75 41.45 -30.90
N PRO A 135 15.01 40.99 -30.67
CA PRO A 135 16.21 41.74 -31.00
C PRO A 135 16.58 41.66 -32.50
N PRO A 136 17.30 42.70 -33.06
CA PRO A 136 17.56 42.82 -34.49
C PRO A 136 18.69 41.91 -34.96
N ALA A 137 18.56 41.52 -36.23
CA ALA A 137 19.52 40.70 -36.97
C ALA A 137 20.77 41.47 -37.37
N GLU A 138 21.96 40.88 -37.25
CA GLU A 138 23.21 41.32 -37.87
C GLU A 138 23.47 40.66 -39.24
N PRO A 139 24.22 41.31 -40.16
CA PRO A 139 24.17 40.97 -41.57
C PRO A 139 25.15 39.84 -41.98
N ARG A 140 24.67 39.08 -42.96
CA ARG A 140 25.44 38.03 -43.67
C ARG A 140 26.69 38.57 -44.33
N ARG A 141 27.83 37.86 -44.15
CA ARG A 141 28.93 37.83 -45.15
C ARG A 141 29.15 36.41 -45.62
N SER A 142 29.19 36.29 -46.91
CA SER A 142 29.38 35.10 -47.72
C SER A 142 30.83 34.62 -47.76
N GLY A 143 30.99 33.31 -47.90
CA GLY A 143 32.04 32.69 -48.69
C GLY A 143 33.23 32.09 -47.97
N ALA A 144 33.29 30.77 -47.96
CA ALA A 144 34.45 29.96 -48.39
C ALA A 144 34.25 28.48 -48.07
N GLN A 145 34.62 27.63 -48.99
CA GLN A 145 34.54 26.18 -49.01
C GLN A 145 35.51 25.50 -48.00
N PRO A 146 35.28 24.21 -47.66
CA PRO A 146 36.00 23.49 -46.61
C PRO A 146 37.31 22.84 -47.17
N MET A 147 38.34 22.85 -46.34
CA MET A 147 39.54 22.02 -46.49
C MET A 147 39.63 21.01 -45.32
N PRO A 148 40.23 19.83 -45.52
CA PRO A 148 40.07 18.65 -44.68
C PRO A 148 41.00 18.64 -43.45
N SER A 149 40.50 18.01 -42.39
CA SER A 149 41.20 17.80 -41.12
C SER A 149 42.29 16.71 -41.21
N PRO A 150 43.39 16.81 -40.45
CA PRO A 150 44.44 15.80 -40.46
C PRO A 150 44.10 14.61 -39.51
N VAL A 151 44.49 13.43 -40.02
CA VAL A 151 44.42 12.12 -39.36
C VAL A 151 45.45 12.05 -38.23
N SER A 152 45.00 11.61 -37.03
CA SER A 152 45.89 11.17 -35.95
C SER A 152 45.82 9.64 -35.76
N PRO A 153 46.96 8.99 -35.40
CA PRO A 153 47.10 7.54 -35.52
C PRO A 153 46.46 6.75 -34.43
N GLY A 154 45.99 5.55 -34.81
CA GLY A 154 45.18 4.65 -34.00
C GLY A 154 45.90 3.97 -32.85
N ARG A 155 45.14 3.67 -31.82
CA ARG A 155 45.43 2.65 -30.80
C ARG A 155 44.80 1.32 -31.22
N PRO A 156 45.48 0.18 -31.01
CA PRO A 156 44.96 -1.12 -31.43
C PRO A 156 43.82 -1.63 -30.51
N ALA A 157 42.83 -2.25 -31.15
CA ALA A 157 41.72 -2.91 -30.50
C ALA A 157 42.13 -4.29 -29.92
N PRO A 158 41.54 -4.75 -28.85
CA PRO A 158 41.79 -6.09 -28.29
C PRO A 158 41.11 -7.17 -29.17
N PRO A 159 41.63 -8.42 -29.18
CA PRO A 159 41.21 -9.44 -30.13
C PRO A 159 39.83 -10.01 -29.80
N VAL A 160 39.00 -10.13 -30.82
CA VAL A 160 37.72 -10.84 -30.82
C VAL A 160 38.00 -12.34 -30.74
N ARG A 161 37.50 -13.02 -29.72
CA ARG A 161 37.45 -14.49 -29.64
C ARG A 161 36.31 -15.00 -30.52
N ARG A 162 36.65 -15.83 -31.48
CA ARG A 162 35.69 -16.65 -32.27
C ARG A 162 35.11 -17.77 -31.40
N PRO A 163 33.85 -18.17 -31.62
CA PRO A 163 33.28 -19.33 -30.98
C PRO A 163 33.84 -20.62 -31.61
N LEU A 164 34.28 -21.55 -30.78
CA LEU A 164 34.68 -22.90 -31.16
C LEU A 164 33.45 -23.81 -31.34
N SER A 165 33.47 -24.58 -32.41
CA SER A 165 32.48 -25.61 -32.76
C SER A 165 32.59 -26.85 -31.87
N PRO A 166 31.50 -27.59 -31.63
CA PRO A 166 31.51 -28.76 -30.77
C PRO A 166 31.89 -30.02 -31.54
N SER A 167 33.08 -30.55 -31.25
CA SER A 167 33.38 -31.97 -31.49
C SER A 167 34.61 -32.35 -30.62
N GLU A 168 34.41 -33.41 -29.84
CA GLU A 168 35.37 -34.24 -29.13
C GLU A 168 35.10 -34.41 -27.62
N TYR A 169 34.17 -35.33 -27.36
CA TYR A 169 34.18 -36.04 -26.06
C TYR A 169 34.53 -37.50 -26.34
N PRO A 170 35.49 -38.07 -25.65
CA PRO A 170 35.73 -39.51 -25.71
C PRO A 170 34.75 -40.26 -24.81
N THR A 171 34.08 -41.23 -25.39
CA THR A 171 33.31 -42.31 -24.80
C THR A 171 34.22 -43.24 -24.03
N ASN A 172 34.01 -43.44 -22.76
CA ASN A 172 34.00 -44.73 -22.04
C ASN A 172 34.13 -44.55 -20.53
N VAL A 173 33.07 -44.86 -19.78
CA VAL A 173 33.13 -45.62 -18.52
C VAL A 173 31.77 -46.27 -18.26
N GLN A 174 31.86 -47.57 -17.99
CA GLN A 174 30.78 -48.54 -17.81
C GLN A 174 29.77 -48.21 -16.70
N ALA A 175 28.52 -48.59 -16.97
CA ALA A 175 27.41 -48.62 -16.05
C ALA A 175 27.68 -49.57 -14.83
N GLY A 176 27.64 -48.96 -13.64
CA GLY A 176 27.50 -49.68 -12.38
C GLY A 176 26.07 -49.50 -11.86
N ARG A 177 25.37 -50.62 -11.68
CA ARG A 177 24.01 -50.73 -11.17
C ARG A 177 24.02 -50.47 -9.65
N PRO A 178 23.14 -49.59 -9.07
CA PRO A 178 23.03 -49.51 -7.61
C PRO A 178 22.20 -50.66 -7.04
N PRO A 179 22.50 -51.10 -5.80
CA PRO A 179 21.82 -52.20 -5.14
C PRO A 179 20.43 -51.80 -4.60
N ALA A 180 19.55 -52.80 -4.61
CA ALA A 180 18.15 -52.71 -4.15
C ALA A 180 18.08 -52.43 -2.64
N GLY A 181 17.22 -51.45 -2.25
CA GLY A 181 16.88 -51.21 -0.86
C GLY A 181 15.81 -52.19 -0.34
N PRO A 182 15.71 -52.38 0.99
CA PRO A 182 14.80 -53.36 1.58
C PRO A 182 13.33 -52.92 1.56
N PRO A 183 12.37 -53.87 1.70
CA PRO A 183 10.95 -53.64 1.60
C PRO A 183 10.41 -52.89 2.84
N PRO A 184 9.25 -52.22 2.71
CA PRO A 184 8.66 -51.44 3.82
C PRO A 184 8.05 -52.36 4.88
N ALA A 185 8.32 -52.03 6.12
CA ALA A 185 7.74 -52.71 7.28
C ALA A 185 6.31 -52.29 7.55
N ASP A 186 5.47 -53.26 7.84
CA ASP A 186 4.05 -53.10 8.24
C ASP A 186 3.89 -52.21 9.48
N ILE A 187 3.03 -51.21 9.39
CA ILE A 187 2.62 -50.39 10.54
C ILE A 187 1.40 -51.06 11.17
N THR A 188 1.63 -51.67 12.34
CA THR A 188 0.59 -52.21 13.21
C THR A 188 -0.10 -51.08 13.95
N VAL A 189 -1.43 -50.93 13.74
CA VAL A 189 -2.30 -50.03 14.48
C VAL A 189 -2.48 -50.57 15.88
N VAL A 190 -2.02 -49.84 16.91
CA VAL A 190 -2.27 -50.13 18.31
C VAL A 190 -3.41 -49.26 18.80
N ASN A 191 -4.58 -49.91 19.08
CA ASN A 191 -5.69 -49.31 19.74
C ASN A 191 -5.37 -48.97 21.20
N ALA A 192 -5.38 -47.69 21.55
CA ALA A 192 -5.35 -47.25 22.95
C ALA A 192 -6.78 -47.14 23.49
N ARG A 193 -7.03 -47.92 24.53
CA ARG A 193 -8.24 -47.96 25.32
C ARG A 193 -8.43 -46.66 26.10
N SER A 194 -9.65 -46.08 25.99
CA SER A 194 -10.15 -45.02 26.84
C SER A 194 -10.53 -45.54 28.25
N VAL A 195 -10.09 -44.77 29.26
CA VAL A 195 -10.52 -44.90 30.66
C VAL A 195 -11.51 -43.77 30.95
N PRO A 196 -12.68 -44.03 31.54
CA PRO A 196 -13.63 -42.96 31.80
C PRO A 196 -13.39 -42.34 33.19
N MET A 197 -13.38 -41.00 33.25
CA MET A 197 -13.58 -40.25 34.48
C MET A 197 -14.97 -39.62 34.47
N GLN A 198 -15.81 -40.06 35.38
CA GLN A 198 -17.09 -39.46 35.68
C GLN A 198 -16.93 -38.17 36.49
N HIS A 199 -17.57 -37.09 36.05
CA HIS A 199 -18.07 -36.06 36.95
C HIS A 199 -19.48 -35.63 36.49
N ASP A 200 -20.43 -35.81 37.41
CA ASP A 200 -21.82 -35.45 37.28
C ASP A 200 -22.01 -33.94 37.21
N VAL A 201 -22.74 -33.47 36.18
CA VAL A 201 -23.43 -32.18 36.16
C VAL A 201 -24.81 -32.40 35.51
N PRO A 202 -25.91 -31.87 36.08
CA PRO A 202 -27.28 -32.21 35.65
C PRO A 202 -27.65 -31.58 34.29
N PRO A 203 -28.61 -32.19 33.58
CA PRO A 203 -28.91 -31.86 32.20
C PRO A 203 -29.79 -30.60 32.07
N THR A 204 -29.37 -29.67 31.26
CA THR A 204 -30.24 -28.62 30.73
C THR A 204 -30.71 -29.02 29.32
N GLU A 205 -31.99 -28.83 29.10
CA GLU A 205 -32.76 -29.29 27.94
C GLU A 205 -32.11 -29.06 26.58
N VAL A 206 -31.93 -30.15 25.83
CA VAL A 206 -31.56 -30.14 24.41
C VAL A 206 -32.83 -30.09 23.58
N THR A 207 -33.08 -28.95 22.96
CA THR A 207 -34.13 -28.82 21.92
C THR A 207 -33.66 -29.58 20.65
N ARG A 208 -34.46 -30.60 20.28
CA ARG A 208 -34.23 -31.39 19.06
C ARG A 208 -34.36 -30.53 17.81
N LEU A 209 -33.34 -30.53 16.99
CA LEU A 209 -33.40 -30.03 15.61
C LEU A 209 -33.94 -31.12 14.68
N ASP A 210 -35.15 -30.89 14.15
CA ASP A 210 -35.75 -31.72 13.11
C ASP A 210 -35.01 -31.58 11.79
N ASN A 211 -34.54 -32.72 11.29
CA ASN A 211 -33.99 -32.87 9.94
C ASN A 211 -35.17 -32.91 8.93
N ARG A 212 -35.45 -31.72 8.31
CA ARG A 212 -36.25 -31.67 7.07
C ARG A 212 -35.46 -31.00 5.97
N ALA A 213 -35.39 -31.62 4.80
CA ALA A 213 -34.79 -31.11 3.60
C ALA A 213 -35.37 -29.72 3.20
N PRO A 214 -34.57 -28.77 2.73
CA PRO A 214 -35.08 -27.43 2.41
C PRO A 214 -35.86 -27.43 1.09
N ASP A 215 -37.14 -27.05 1.16
CA ASP A 215 -37.98 -26.77 -0.02
C ASP A 215 -37.48 -25.57 -0.83
N ALA A 216 -37.50 -25.70 -2.14
CA ALA A 216 -37.08 -24.68 -3.10
C ALA A 216 -37.84 -23.33 -2.99
N ALA A 217 -39.02 -23.32 -2.36
CA ALA A 217 -39.80 -22.10 -2.09
C ALA A 217 -39.17 -21.15 -1.07
N ASN A 218 -38.27 -21.64 -0.20
CA ASN A 218 -37.57 -20.83 0.79
C ASN A 218 -36.38 -20.05 0.24
N PHE A 219 -35.91 -20.41 -0.97
CA PHE A 219 -34.75 -19.71 -1.58
C PHE A 219 -35.14 -18.33 -2.11
N ALA A 220 -36.31 -18.21 -2.73
CA ALA A 220 -36.82 -16.94 -3.30
C ALA A 220 -37.12 -15.91 -2.18
N THR A 221 -37.69 -16.36 -1.06
CA THR A 221 -38.04 -15.50 0.10
C THR A 221 -36.79 -15.01 0.82
N ARG A 222 -35.69 -15.78 0.82
CA ARG A 222 -34.41 -15.38 1.39
C ARG A 222 -33.70 -14.34 0.49
N PHE A 223 -33.87 -14.44 -0.83
CA PHE A 223 -33.29 -13.49 -1.78
C PHE A 223 -33.98 -12.11 -1.75
N VAL A 224 -35.30 -12.09 -1.58
CA VAL A 224 -36.08 -10.84 -1.44
C VAL A 224 -35.78 -10.13 -0.11
N LYS A 225 -35.50 -10.88 0.97
CA LYS A 225 -35.10 -10.30 2.27
C LYS A 225 -33.69 -9.71 2.26
N MET A 226 -32.84 -10.09 1.28
CA MET A 226 -31.48 -9.55 1.09
C MET A 226 -31.46 -8.22 0.31
N LEU A 227 -32.55 -7.87 -0.38
CA LEU A 227 -32.66 -6.67 -1.21
C LEU A 227 -33.45 -5.53 -0.55
N SER A 228 -34.02 -5.74 0.63
CA SER A 228 -34.66 -4.67 1.39
C SER A 228 -33.59 -3.82 2.10
N PRO A 229 -33.62 -2.47 1.96
CA PRO A 229 -32.73 -1.62 2.73
C PRO A 229 -33.03 -1.84 4.20
N ARG A 230 -32.05 -2.30 4.94
CA ARG A 230 -32.12 -2.49 6.38
C ARG A 230 -32.11 -1.12 7.06
N ALA A 231 -33.26 -0.46 7.10
CA ALA A 231 -33.56 0.56 8.05
C ALA A 231 -33.78 -0.15 9.40
N THR A 232 -32.72 -0.33 10.15
CA THR A 232 -32.80 -0.69 11.56
C THR A 232 -32.14 0.43 12.37
N SER A 233 -32.93 1.44 12.65
CA SER A 233 -32.88 2.07 13.96
C SER A 233 -33.30 0.98 14.96
N ALA A 234 -32.38 0.15 15.37
CA ALA A 234 -32.55 -0.68 16.55
C ALA A 234 -32.71 0.30 17.72
N ALA A 235 -33.83 0.23 18.42
CA ALA A 235 -34.08 1.06 19.59
C ALA A 235 -32.87 0.91 20.53
N LYS A 236 -32.17 2.02 20.79
CA LYS A 236 -31.02 2.08 21.67
C LYS A 236 -31.46 1.59 23.06
N PRO A 237 -30.82 0.58 23.67
CA PRO A 237 -31.10 0.21 25.03
C PRO A 237 -30.92 1.43 25.93
N ALA A 238 -31.87 1.70 26.80
CA ALA A 238 -31.79 2.83 27.70
C ALA A 238 -30.53 2.70 28.58
N GLY A 239 -29.64 3.72 28.54
CA GLY A 239 -28.37 3.72 29.29
C GLY A 239 -27.19 3.09 28.57
N SER A 240 -27.28 2.76 27.27
CA SER A 240 -26.15 2.27 26.47
C SER A 240 -25.42 3.42 25.74
N VAL A 241 -24.06 3.32 25.68
CA VAL A 241 -23.19 4.24 24.94
C VAL A 241 -22.66 3.51 23.72
N THR A 242 -22.89 4.10 22.54
CA THR A 242 -22.45 3.52 21.26
C THR A 242 -21.07 4.04 20.86
N ILE A 243 -20.24 3.15 20.32
CA ILE A 243 -18.88 3.45 19.86
C ILE A 243 -18.77 3.10 18.38
N GLY A 244 -18.19 3.97 17.56
CA GLY A 244 -17.95 3.64 16.17
C GLY A 244 -17.56 4.84 15.31
N ARG A 245 -17.35 4.56 14.02
CA ARG A 245 -16.87 5.56 13.06
C ARG A 245 -17.97 6.53 12.59
N ALA A 246 -19.22 6.14 12.64
CA ALA A 246 -20.34 6.99 12.24
C ALA A 246 -20.52 8.15 13.24
N SER A 247 -20.85 9.34 12.70
CA SER A 247 -20.99 10.57 13.51
C SER A 247 -22.19 10.58 14.48
N ASP A 248 -23.07 9.61 14.35
CA ASP A 248 -24.24 9.40 15.21
C ASP A 248 -23.98 8.47 16.40
N ASN A 249 -22.72 7.99 16.58
CA ASN A 249 -22.31 7.32 17.80
C ASN A 249 -22.04 8.32 18.94
N ASP A 250 -22.23 7.85 20.17
CA ASP A 250 -21.91 8.67 21.36
C ASP A 250 -20.38 8.89 21.48
N ILE A 251 -19.58 7.87 21.16
CA ILE A 251 -18.12 7.94 21.07
C ILE A 251 -17.74 7.74 19.60
N VAL A 252 -17.36 8.81 18.93
CA VAL A 252 -16.92 8.77 17.54
C VAL A 252 -15.44 8.43 17.47
N VAL A 253 -15.12 7.28 16.84
CA VAL A 253 -13.76 6.82 16.59
C VAL A 253 -13.42 7.09 15.13
N PRO A 254 -12.65 8.13 14.79
CA PRO A 254 -12.38 8.52 13.41
C PRO A 254 -11.28 7.65 12.77
N ASP A 255 -11.48 6.33 12.83
CA ASP A 255 -10.57 5.35 12.24
C ASP A 255 -11.28 4.54 11.15
N VAL A 256 -10.59 4.30 10.04
CA VAL A 256 -11.13 3.59 8.87
C VAL A 256 -11.37 2.11 9.14
N LEU A 257 -10.63 1.50 10.07
CA LEU A 257 -10.80 0.11 10.49
C LEU A 257 -11.89 -0.05 11.56
N ALA A 258 -12.30 1.05 12.22
CA ALA A 258 -13.47 1.02 13.07
C ALA A 258 -14.74 0.84 12.23
N SER A 259 -15.62 -0.09 12.63
CA SER A 259 -16.95 -0.23 12.02
C SER A 259 -17.80 1.01 12.26
N ARG A 260 -18.81 1.24 11.42
CA ARG A 260 -19.73 2.38 11.58
C ARG A 260 -20.37 2.38 12.95
N TYR A 261 -20.84 1.24 13.39
CA TYR A 261 -21.28 0.93 14.76
C TYR A 261 -20.42 -0.24 15.22
N HIS A 262 -19.43 0.08 16.06
CA HIS A 262 -18.34 -0.85 16.35
C HIS A 262 -18.61 -1.66 17.61
N ALA A 263 -18.94 -1.00 18.69
CA ALA A 263 -19.24 -1.62 19.97
C ALA A 263 -20.28 -0.81 20.75
N THR A 264 -20.84 -1.41 21.78
CA THR A 264 -21.79 -0.76 22.68
C THR A 264 -21.35 -1.01 24.12
N LEU A 265 -21.25 0.05 24.93
CA LEU A 265 -21.08 -0.04 26.37
C LEU A 265 -22.46 -0.15 27.04
N ILE A 266 -22.60 -1.07 27.94
CA ILE A 266 -23.82 -1.32 28.69
C ILE A 266 -23.46 -1.34 30.17
N LEU A 267 -24.13 -0.54 30.98
CA LEU A 267 -24.02 -0.61 32.45
C LEU A 267 -24.76 -1.85 32.94
N THR A 268 -24.04 -2.76 33.57
CA THR A 268 -24.56 -3.97 34.18
C THR A 268 -24.32 -3.95 35.70
N PRO A 269 -25.02 -4.77 36.49
CA PRO A 269 -24.77 -4.87 37.95
C PRO A 269 -23.33 -5.30 38.32
N LEU A 270 -22.60 -5.90 37.33
CA LEU A 270 -21.21 -6.37 37.48
C LEU A 270 -20.19 -5.33 37.03
N GLY A 271 -20.63 -4.19 36.45
CA GLY A 271 -19.76 -3.17 35.91
C GLY A 271 -20.13 -2.76 34.48
N THR A 272 -19.30 -1.96 33.84
CA THR A 272 -19.47 -1.55 32.43
C THR A 272 -19.09 -2.70 31.50
N GLU A 273 -20.05 -3.26 30.78
CA GLU A 273 -19.82 -4.30 29.78
C GLU A 273 -19.66 -3.65 28.40
N ILE A 274 -18.61 -3.99 27.68
CA ILE A 274 -18.46 -3.70 26.25
C ILE A 274 -18.93 -4.90 25.43
N ARG A 275 -19.75 -4.65 24.39
CA ARG A 275 -20.20 -5.67 23.43
C ARG A 275 -19.76 -5.30 22.03
N ASP A 276 -19.03 -6.21 21.39
CA ASP A 276 -18.58 -6.07 20.02
C ASP A 276 -19.71 -6.31 19.01
N THR A 277 -19.84 -5.43 18.04
CA THR A 277 -20.73 -5.57 16.87
C THR A 277 -19.96 -5.30 15.58
N SER A 278 -18.65 -5.22 15.68
CA SER A 278 -17.77 -4.78 14.62
C SER A 278 -17.45 -5.87 13.60
N VAL A 279 -16.88 -5.45 12.48
CA VAL A 279 -16.35 -6.35 11.45
C VAL A 279 -14.92 -6.79 11.79
N ASN A 280 -14.11 -5.85 12.32
CA ASN A 280 -12.68 -6.08 12.59
C ASN A 280 -12.38 -6.55 14.02
N GLY A 281 -13.37 -6.56 14.91
CA GLY A 281 -13.23 -6.93 16.33
C GLY A 281 -12.90 -5.74 17.23
N THR A 282 -13.38 -5.87 18.49
CA THR A 282 -13.01 -5.01 19.61
C THR A 282 -11.99 -5.75 20.46
N PHE A 283 -10.94 -5.07 20.89
CA PHE A 283 -9.89 -5.68 21.71
C PHE A 283 -9.85 -5.00 23.08
N VAL A 284 -9.74 -5.80 24.14
CA VAL A 284 -9.53 -5.31 25.51
C VAL A 284 -8.17 -5.83 25.99
N ASN A 285 -7.26 -4.94 26.33
CA ASN A 285 -5.86 -5.28 26.70
C ASN A 285 -5.18 -6.18 25.66
N GLY A 286 -5.44 -5.91 24.37
CA GLY A 286 -4.91 -6.70 23.25
C GLY A 286 -5.70 -7.99 22.95
N THR A 287 -6.64 -8.42 23.79
CA THR A 287 -7.49 -9.60 23.58
C THR A 287 -8.75 -9.25 22.81
N ARG A 288 -9.05 -9.97 21.72
CA ARG A 288 -10.32 -9.81 21.02
C ARG A 288 -11.47 -10.33 21.87
N VAL A 289 -12.50 -9.52 22.03
CA VAL A 289 -13.66 -9.85 22.85
C VAL A 289 -14.96 -9.73 22.06
N GLY A 290 -15.87 -10.67 22.26
CA GLY A 290 -17.27 -10.52 21.83
C GLY A 290 -18.06 -9.70 22.85
N SER A 291 -17.78 -9.93 24.15
CA SER A 291 -18.18 -9.06 25.27
C SER A 291 -17.17 -9.20 26.41
N ALA A 292 -16.97 -8.10 27.15
CA ALA A 292 -16.12 -8.08 28.33
C ALA A 292 -16.62 -7.05 29.34
N ILE A 293 -16.44 -7.33 30.63
CA ILE A 293 -16.62 -6.34 31.70
C ILE A 293 -15.33 -5.56 31.84
N LEU A 294 -15.41 -4.25 31.71
CA LEU A 294 -14.27 -3.35 31.74
C LEU A 294 -13.94 -2.95 33.17
N SER A 295 -12.64 -2.95 33.48
CA SER A 295 -12.06 -2.48 34.73
C SER A 295 -11.35 -1.14 34.51
N GLU A 296 -11.15 -0.39 35.57
CA GLU A 296 -10.38 0.86 35.54
C GLU A 296 -8.95 0.59 35.04
N GLY A 297 -8.51 1.38 34.06
CA GLY A 297 -7.20 1.23 33.42
C GLY A 297 -7.18 0.26 32.20
N ASP A 298 -8.26 -0.50 31.93
CA ASP A 298 -8.32 -1.36 30.76
C ASP A 298 -8.20 -0.54 29.46
N VAL A 299 -7.44 -1.07 28.50
CA VAL A 299 -7.25 -0.49 27.18
C VAL A 299 -8.19 -1.15 26.20
N VAL A 300 -9.11 -0.39 25.64
CA VAL A 300 -10.02 -0.85 24.58
C VAL A 300 -9.53 -0.34 23.25
N THR A 301 -9.12 -1.26 22.36
CA THR A 301 -8.67 -0.93 21.00
C THR A 301 -9.82 -1.08 20.01
N VAL A 302 -10.10 -0.01 19.27
CA VAL A 302 -11.13 0.07 18.22
C VAL A 302 -10.48 0.52 16.93
N GLY A 303 -10.31 -0.38 15.98
CA GLY A 303 -9.47 -0.12 14.80
C GLY A 303 -8.01 0.05 15.19
N ASN A 304 -7.42 1.22 14.91
CA ASN A 304 -6.06 1.59 15.33
C ASN A 304 -6.05 2.54 16.55
N ILE A 305 -7.19 2.81 17.18
CA ILE A 305 -7.31 3.77 18.28
C ILE A 305 -7.49 3.03 19.59
N ASP A 306 -6.66 3.39 20.58
CA ASP A 306 -6.78 2.93 21.95
C ASP A 306 -7.56 3.93 22.80
N LEU A 307 -8.49 3.39 23.53
CA LEU A 307 -9.30 4.08 24.53
C LEU A 307 -9.00 3.45 25.89
N VAL A 308 -8.81 4.27 26.92
CA VAL A 308 -8.54 3.80 28.30
C VAL A 308 -9.80 4.01 29.14
N VAL A 309 -10.13 3.03 29.93
CA VAL A 309 -11.20 3.14 30.93
C VAL A 309 -10.69 4.03 32.07
N SER A 310 -11.30 5.20 32.25
CA SER A 310 -10.98 6.12 33.33
C SER A 310 -12.26 6.73 33.90
N GLY A 311 -12.48 6.54 35.19
CA GLY A 311 -13.69 7.03 35.89
C GLY A 311 -14.99 6.44 35.32
N GLY A 312 -14.95 5.22 34.81
CA GLY A 312 -16.11 4.55 34.19
C GLY A 312 -16.44 5.04 32.77
N LEU A 313 -15.59 5.89 32.17
CA LEU A 313 -15.70 6.39 30.80
C LEU A 313 -14.51 5.90 29.96
N LEU A 314 -14.72 5.78 28.64
CA LEU A 314 -13.64 5.54 27.71
C LEU A 314 -13.06 6.88 27.25
N VAL A 315 -11.83 7.13 27.61
CA VAL A 315 -11.06 8.32 27.24
C VAL A 315 -10.01 7.92 26.20
N ARG A 316 -9.79 8.74 25.18
CA ARG A 316 -8.73 8.48 24.23
C ARG A 316 -7.39 8.53 24.98
N ARG A 317 -6.60 7.48 24.85
CA ARG A 317 -5.27 7.40 25.48
C ARG A 317 -4.42 8.56 24.98
N SER A 318 -3.80 9.30 25.88
CA SER A 318 -2.88 10.37 25.49
C SER A 318 -1.60 9.75 24.93
N GLU A 319 -1.00 10.41 23.96
CA GLU A 319 0.14 9.90 23.19
C GLU A 319 1.44 9.81 24.01
N THR A 320 1.54 10.55 25.09
CA THR A 320 2.64 10.43 26.06
C THR A 320 2.64 9.04 26.71
N GLU A 321 1.46 8.42 26.90
CA GLU A 321 1.34 7.04 27.36
C GLU A 321 1.48 6.00 26.24
N ALA A 322 1.23 6.37 24.99
CA ALA A 322 1.47 5.49 23.84
C ALA A 322 2.96 5.19 23.61
N ALA A 323 3.85 6.07 24.03
CA ALA A 323 5.30 5.85 24.00
C ALA A 323 5.77 4.74 24.98
N THR A 324 4.92 4.33 25.94
CA THR A 324 5.15 3.19 26.83
C THR A 324 4.53 1.88 26.33
N ARG A 325 3.95 1.87 25.09
CA ARG A 325 3.47 0.63 24.47
C ARG A 325 4.61 -0.38 24.38
N THR A 326 4.42 -1.52 25.01
CA THR A 326 5.26 -2.71 24.88
C THR A 326 5.12 -3.39 23.49
N GLY A 327 4.39 -2.77 22.55
CA GLY A 327 4.03 -3.36 21.26
C GLY A 327 4.56 -2.56 20.08
N GLY A 328 5.84 -2.76 19.71
CA GLY A 328 6.41 -2.34 18.45
C GLY A 328 6.66 -3.53 17.53
N LEU A 329 7.52 -3.32 16.55
CA LEU A 329 8.10 -4.39 15.75
C LEU A 329 9.30 -4.98 16.50
N GLU A 330 9.33 -6.30 16.59
CA GLU A 330 10.43 -7.03 17.16
C GLU A 330 10.86 -8.16 16.20
N VAL A 331 12.09 -8.09 15.76
CA VAL A 331 12.75 -9.08 14.88
C VAL A 331 13.83 -9.76 15.75
N ARG A 332 13.77 -11.08 15.90
CA ARG A 332 14.67 -11.84 16.75
C ARG A 332 15.35 -12.95 15.99
N ASN A 333 16.67 -12.91 15.93
CA ASN A 333 17.54 -13.95 15.40
C ASN A 333 17.06 -14.49 14.05
N VAL A 334 16.60 -13.61 13.16
CA VAL A 334 16.02 -14.01 11.89
C VAL A 334 17.10 -14.47 10.92
N GLU A 335 16.92 -15.68 10.40
CA GLU A 335 17.72 -16.25 9.34
C GLU A 335 16.85 -16.56 8.12
N TYR A 336 17.45 -16.48 6.96
CA TYR A 336 16.77 -16.84 5.72
C TYR A 336 17.71 -17.51 4.73
N VAL A 337 17.36 -18.74 4.36
CA VAL A 337 18.05 -19.57 3.38
C VAL A 337 17.12 -19.84 2.22
N VAL A 338 17.56 -19.55 0.99
CA VAL A 338 16.77 -19.84 -0.23
C VAL A 338 16.91 -21.30 -0.64
N GLU A 339 16.00 -21.77 -1.51
CA GLU A 339 15.89 -23.17 -1.95
C GLU A 339 17.21 -23.79 -2.48
N ASN A 340 18.11 -22.95 -3.02
CA ASN A 340 19.44 -23.38 -3.48
C ASN A 340 20.51 -23.50 -2.35
N GLY A 341 20.09 -23.38 -1.08
CA GLY A 341 20.97 -23.46 0.09
C GLY A 341 21.77 -22.18 0.37
N LYS A 342 21.59 -21.11 -0.40
CA LYS A 342 22.27 -19.84 -0.14
C LYS A 342 21.61 -19.09 1.02
N GLN A 343 22.39 -18.79 2.07
CA GLN A 343 21.97 -17.95 3.18
C GLN A 343 21.98 -16.48 2.75
N LEU A 344 20.84 -15.79 2.91
CA LEU A 344 20.68 -14.37 2.58
C LEU A 344 20.62 -13.49 3.81
N LEU A 345 20.16 -14.01 4.94
CA LEU A 345 20.13 -13.33 6.24
C LEU A 345 20.65 -14.27 7.31
N SER A 346 21.44 -13.75 8.23
CA SER A 346 22.07 -14.48 9.32
C SER A 346 21.94 -13.69 10.62
N ASP A 347 21.10 -14.18 11.52
CA ASP A 347 20.94 -13.68 12.89
C ASP A 347 20.66 -12.16 12.97
N ILE A 348 19.65 -11.72 12.22
CA ILE A 348 19.19 -10.33 12.26
C ILE A 348 18.27 -10.14 13.45
N SER A 349 18.60 -9.16 14.29
CA SER A 349 17.75 -8.71 15.40
C SER A 349 17.57 -7.21 15.38
N LEU A 350 16.32 -6.75 15.53
CA LEU A 350 15.93 -5.35 15.48
C LEU A 350 14.67 -5.12 16.32
N THR A 351 14.63 -4.04 17.07
CA THR A 351 13.42 -3.57 17.74
C THR A 351 13.10 -2.15 17.27
N ALA A 352 11.88 -1.92 16.78
CA ALA A 352 11.42 -0.60 16.39
C ALA A 352 10.11 -0.26 17.11
N ARG A 353 10.10 0.85 17.84
CA ARG A 353 8.94 1.30 18.64
C ARG A 353 7.96 2.13 17.80
N PRO A 354 6.69 2.23 18.21
CA PRO A 354 5.76 3.18 17.61
C PRO A 354 6.32 4.61 17.61
N GLY A 355 6.12 5.32 16.52
CA GLY A 355 6.66 6.68 16.34
C GLY A 355 8.11 6.75 15.87
N THR A 356 8.75 5.61 15.55
CA THR A 356 10.14 5.58 15.07
C THR A 356 10.26 5.43 13.57
N LEU A 357 11.23 6.13 13.00
CA LEU A 357 11.70 5.95 11.63
C LEU A 357 13.05 5.22 11.67
N THR A 358 13.08 3.98 11.18
CA THR A 358 14.29 3.15 11.12
C THR A 358 14.79 3.06 9.68
N ALA A 359 16.05 3.44 9.43
CA ALA A 359 16.69 3.23 8.14
C ALA A 359 17.44 1.89 8.11
N VAL A 360 17.17 1.07 7.11
CA VAL A 360 17.91 -0.17 6.81
C VAL A 360 18.86 0.11 5.67
N ILE A 361 20.15 0.12 5.94
CA ILE A 361 21.21 0.43 4.98
C ILE A 361 22.21 -0.73 4.84
N GLY A 362 22.99 -0.72 3.80
CA GLY A 362 23.99 -1.77 3.54
C GLY A 362 24.34 -1.84 2.05
N GLY A 363 25.37 -2.61 1.73
CA GLY A 363 25.83 -2.83 0.36
C GLY A 363 24.76 -3.46 -0.54
N SER A 364 24.98 -3.41 -1.87
CA SER A 364 24.11 -4.14 -2.80
C SER A 364 24.21 -5.64 -2.54
N GLY A 365 23.05 -6.32 -2.51
CA GLY A 365 23.00 -7.76 -2.23
C GLY A 365 23.16 -8.15 -0.76
N ALA A 366 23.23 -7.21 0.19
CA ALA A 366 23.33 -7.49 1.62
C ALA A 366 22.05 -8.08 2.26
N GLY A 367 20.97 -8.27 1.51
CA GLY A 367 19.73 -8.88 2.02
C GLY A 367 18.65 -7.91 2.49
N LYS A 368 18.82 -6.58 2.33
CA LYS A 368 17.89 -5.54 2.82
C LYS A 368 16.45 -5.72 2.34
N SER A 369 16.24 -5.88 1.02
CA SER A 369 14.88 -6.09 0.47
C SER A 369 14.30 -7.44 0.90
N THR A 370 15.14 -8.45 1.15
CA THR A 370 14.71 -9.73 1.72
C THR A 370 14.21 -9.54 3.15
N LEU A 371 14.96 -8.80 3.96
CA LEU A 371 14.57 -8.45 5.33
C LEU A 371 13.24 -7.66 5.33
N ALA A 372 13.09 -6.67 4.44
CA ALA A 372 11.85 -5.91 4.30
C ALA A 372 10.64 -6.80 3.99
N ARG A 373 10.80 -7.77 3.07
CA ARG A 373 9.74 -8.74 2.73
C ARG A 373 9.41 -9.70 3.85
N LEU A 374 10.40 -10.11 4.63
CA LEU A 374 10.22 -10.95 5.82
C LEU A 374 9.41 -10.20 6.89
N ILE A 375 9.81 -8.97 7.20
CA ILE A 375 9.10 -8.14 8.18
C ILE A 375 7.68 -7.80 7.70
N ALA A 376 7.49 -7.62 6.39
CA ALA A 376 6.16 -7.39 5.83
C ALA A 376 5.28 -8.65 5.76
N GLY A 377 5.78 -9.83 6.15
CA GLY A 377 5.04 -11.09 6.13
C GLY A 377 4.91 -11.75 4.75
N TYR A 378 5.64 -11.25 3.72
CA TYR A 378 5.58 -11.81 2.37
C TYR A 378 6.43 -13.06 2.17
N THR A 379 7.37 -13.29 3.07
CA THR A 379 8.28 -14.42 3.05
C THR A 379 8.51 -14.89 4.48
N THR A 380 8.40 -16.17 4.75
CA THR A 380 8.63 -16.75 6.08
C THR A 380 10.12 -16.94 6.33
N PRO A 381 10.67 -16.58 7.50
CA PRO A 381 12.05 -16.85 7.85
C PRO A 381 12.32 -18.35 7.97
N SER A 382 13.59 -18.77 7.77
CA SER A 382 14.01 -20.15 7.97
C SER A 382 14.16 -20.47 9.47
N SER A 383 14.57 -19.49 10.27
CA SER A 383 14.61 -19.54 11.74
C SER A 383 14.44 -18.12 12.32
N GLY A 384 14.22 -18.03 13.63
CA GLY A 384 13.91 -16.77 14.31
C GLY A 384 12.43 -16.40 14.23
N SER A 385 12.08 -15.24 14.73
CA SER A 385 10.70 -14.74 14.77
C SER A 385 10.60 -13.26 14.43
N VAL A 386 9.46 -12.88 13.84
CA VAL A 386 9.11 -11.48 13.59
C VAL A 386 7.75 -11.24 14.22
N THR A 387 7.73 -10.42 15.27
CA THR A 387 6.49 -10.09 15.97
C THR A 387 6.16 -8.62 15.83
N PHE A 388 4.88 -8.32 15.71
CA PHE A 388 4.36 -6.95 15.70
C PHE A 388 3.23 -6.85 16.72
N GLU A 389 3.36 -5.90 17.64
CA GLU A 389 2.42 -5.75 18.79
C GLU A 389 2.25 -7.05 19.60
N GLY A 390 3.31 -7.86 19.70
CA GLY A 390 3.32 -9.16 20.40
C GLY A 390 2.84 -10.36 19.58
N HIS A 391 2.27 -10.15 18.39
CA HIS A 391 1.76 -11.19 17.50
C HIS A 391 2.78 -11.61 16.46
N ASP A 392 2.92 -12.91 16.21
CA ASP A 392 3.78 -13.42 15.14
C ASP A 392 3.19 -13.08 13.78
N ILE A 393 3.96 -12.30 12.99
CA ILE A 393 3.49 -11.81 11.68
C ILE A 393 3.21 -12.97 10.72
N HIS A 394 3.98 -14.05 10.77
CA HIS A 394 3.86 -15.14 9.81
C HIS A 394 2.76 -16.12 10.18
N ALA A 395 2.58 -16.39 11.48
CA ALA A 395 1.49 -17.22 11.98
C ALA A 395 0.12 -16.55 11.82
N GLU A 396 0.03 -15.24 12.10
CA GLU A 396 -1.21 -14.49 12.14
C GLU A 396 -1.34 -13.46 11.01
N TYR A 397 -0.61 -13.65 9.88
CA TYR A 397 -0.56 -12.69 8.77
C TYR A 397 -1.93 -12.25 8.26
N ALA A 398 -2.87 -13.18 8.15
CA ALA A 398 -4.21 -12.89 7.64
C ALA A 398 -4.95 -11.83 8.48
N SER A 399 -4.75 -11.81 9.80
CA SER A 399 -5.35 -10.86 10.74
C SER A 399 -4.56 -9.54 10.83
N LEU A 400 -3.22 -9.61 10.68
CA LEU A 400 -2.33 -8.45 10.78
C LEU A 400 -2.17 -7.66 9.47
N ARG A 401 -2.44 -8.26 8.31
CA ARG A 401 -2.16 -7.66 6.99
C ARG A 401 -2.78 -6.28 6.75
N SER A 402 -3.89 -5.96 7.43
CA SER A 402 -4.51 -4.62 7.33
C SER A 402 -3.73 -3.54 8.09
N ARG A 403 -2.89 -3.96 9.06
CA ARG A 403 -2.04 -3.09 9.89
C ARG A 403 -0.62 -2.95 9.34
N ILE A 404 -0.26 -3.76 8.32
CA ILE A 404 1.06 -3.78 7.70
C ILE A 404 0.95 -3.22 6.27
N GLY A 405 1.73 -2.20 5.94
CA GLY A 405 1.86 -1.66 4.59
C GLY A 405 3.26 -1.92 4.04
N MET A 406 3.35 -2.38 2.79
CA MET A 406 4.62 -2.59 2.10
C MET A 406 4.63 -1.85 0.77
N VAL A 407 5.54 -0.88 0.65
CA VAL A 407 5.79 -0.13 -0.58
C VAL A 407 7.02 -0.74 -1.26
N PRO A 408 6.86 -1.44 -2.38
CA PRO A 408 7.97 -2.05 -3.10
C PRO A 408 8.85 -1.01 -3.80
N GLN A 409 10.05 -1.44 -4.21
CA GLN A 409 11.02 -0.62 -4.93
C GLN A 409 10.42 -0.05 -6.23
N ASP A 410 9.78 -0.90 -7.02
CA ASP A 410 9.07 -0.48 -8.23
C ASP A 410 7.73 0.18 -7.88
N ASP A 411 7.32 1.17 -8.70
CA ASP A 411 6.01 1.82 -8.56
C ASP A 411 4.91 0.91 -9.14
N VAL A 412 4.45 -0.02 -8.31
CA VAL A 412 3.44 -1.04 -8.66
C VAL A 412 2.05 -0.41 -8.61
N VAL A 413 1.71 0.39 -9.63
CA VAL A 413 0.41 1.08 -9.78
C VAL A 413 -0.04 1.03 -11.23
N HIS A 414 -1.34 0.91 -11.49
CA HIS A 414 -1.90 0.97 -12.83
C HIS A 414 -1.63 2.36 -13.47
N ARG A 415 -0.71 2.40 -14.44
CA ARG A 415 -0.24 3.65 -15.07
C ARG A 415 -1.32 4.36 -15.90
N GLN A 416 -2.30 3.62 -16.42
CA GLN A 416 -3.39 4.13 -17.24
C GLN A 416 -4.49 4.84 -16.44
N LEU A 417 -4.60 4.58 -15.15
CA LEU A 417 -5.60 5.19 -14.27
C LEU A 417 -5.14 6.56 -13.77
N THR A 418 -6.11 7.41 -13.40
CA THR A 418 -5.79 8.59 -12.59
C THR A 418 -5.49 8.18 -11.15
N VAL A 419 -4.75 9.02 -10.40
CA VAL A 419 -4.43 8.76 -8.99
C VAL A 419 -5.70 8.47 -8.19
N ASN A 420 -6.72 9.31 -8.32
CA ASN A 420 -7.99 9.11 -7.61
C ASN A 420 -8.71 7.81 -8.00
N GLN A 421 -8.62 7.38 -9.28
CA GLN A 421 -9.21 6.12 -9.71
C GLN A 421 -8.46 4.91 -9.14
N ALA A 422 -7.12 4.94 -9.17
CA ALA A 422 -6.29 3.88 -8.60
C ALA A 422 -6.56 3.72 -7.10
N LEU A 423 -6.57 4.81 -6.34
CA LEU A 423 -6.89 4.81 -4.91
C LEU A 423 -8.32 4.37 -4.62
N SER A 424 -9.31 4.81 -5.44
CA SER A 424 -10.71 4.41 -5.24
C SER A 424 -10.94 2.92 -5.42
N TYR A 425 -10.33 2.28 -6.44
CA TYR A 425 -10.40 0.83 -6.62
C TYR A 425 -9.67 0.08 -5.51
N ALA A 426 -8.50 0.56 -5.11
CA ALA A 426 -7.77 -0.04 -3.99
C ALA A 426 -8.55 0.08 -2.67
N ALA A 427 -9.18 1.22 -2.40
CA ALA A 427 -10.05 1.41 -1.23
C ALA A 427 -11.25 0.45 -1.24
N GLU A 428 -11.83 0.17 -2.41
CA GLU A 428 -12.94 -0.78 -2.53
C GLU A 428 -12.54 -2.24 -2.23
N LEU A 429 -11.27 -2.59 -2.51
CA LEU A 429 -10.73 -3.93 -2.28
C LEU A 429 -10.20 -4.14 -0.85
N ARG A 430 -9.64 -3.09 -0.23
CA ARG A 430 -8.89 -3.16 1.03
C ARG A 430 -9.70 -2.78 2.26
N LEU A 431 -10.66 -1.83 2.11
CA LEU A 431 -11.44 -1.35 3.25
C LEU A 431 -12.55 -2.32 3.64
N PRO A 432 -12.96 -2.33 4.91
CA PRO A 432 -14.01 -3.21 5.43
C PRO A 432 -15.30 -3.16 4.60
N PRO A 433 -16.06 -4.26 4.52
CA PRO A 433 -17.25 -4.34 3.68
C PRO A 433 -18.38 -3.38 4.10
N ASP A 434 -18.43 -2.95 5.35
CA ASP A 434 -19.38 -1.97 5.89
C ASP A 434 -19.08 -0.51 5.50
N THR A 435 -17.89 -0.25 4.88
CA THR A 435 -17.48 1.09 4.45
C THR A 435 -18.33 1.57 3.28
N SER A 436 -19.06 2.67 3.47
CA SER A 436 -19.88 3.28 2.43
C SER A 436 -19.04 3.92 1.32
N LYS A 437 -19.66 4.23 0.18
CA LYS A 437 -18.96 4.96 -0.90
C LYS A 437 -18.48 6.34 -0.43
N ALA A 438 -19.27 7.05 0.39
CA ALA A 438 -18.90 8.35 0.95
C ALA A 438 -17.67 8.24 1.86
N ASP A 439 -17.64 7.23 2.75
CA ASP A 439 -16.50 6.98 3.63
C ASP A 439 -15.23 6.70 2.83
N ARG A 440 -15.32 5.82 1.80
CA ARG A 440 -14.17 5.53 0.92
C ARG A 440 -13.65 6.79 0.22
N THR A 441 -14.57 7.65 -0.26
CA THR A 441 -14.16 8.92 -0.89
C THR A 441 -13.46 9.83 0.11
N LYS A 442 -13.96 9.89 1.36
CA LYS A 442 -13.34 10.66 2.44
C LYS A 442 -11.92 10.16 2.74
N VAL A 443 -11.75 8.85 2.90
CA VAL A 443 -10.42 8.23 3.13
C VAL A 443 -9.46 8.54 1.99
N VAL A 444 -9.89 8.37 0.74
CA VAL A 444 -9.07 8.71 -0.43
C VAL A 444 -8.67 10.17 -0.43
N SER A 445 -9.59 11.09 -0.08
CA SER A 445 -9.30 12.53 -0.02
C SER A 445 -8.29 12.85 1.10
N GLN A 446 -8.42 12.22 2.27
CA GLN A 446 -7.50 12.39 3.39
C GLN A 446 -6.09 11.92 3.03
N VAL A 447 -5.96 10.72 2.43
CA VAL A 447 -4.65 10.20 1.99
C VAL A 447 -4.02 11.07 0.90
N LEU A 448 -4.82 11.62 -0.03
CA LEU A 448 -4.32 12.55 -1.05
C LEU A 448 -3.81 13.85 -0.42
N GLU A 449 -4.46 14.33 0.63
CA GLU A 449 -4.05 15.53 1.37
C GLU A 449 -2.78 15.27 2.18
N GLU A 450 -2.72 14.15 2.94
CA GLU A 450 -1.56 13.73 3.74
C GLU A 450 -0.28 13.65 2.91
N LEU A 451 -0.38 13.27 1.62
CA LEU A 451 0.75 13.12 0.71
C LEU A 451 0.92 14.27 -0.30
N ASP A 452 0.21 15.37 -0.14
CA ASP A 452 0.21 16.54 -1.06
C ASP A 452 -0.04 16.12 -2.54
N LEU A 453 -0.99 15.21 -2.75
CA LEU A 453 -1.40 14.72 -4.06
C LEU A 453 -2.76 15.24 -4.53
N THR A 454 -3.42 16.10 -3.75
CA THR A 454 -4.78 16.61 -4.03
C THR A 454 -4.85 17.29 -5.40
N LYS A 455 -3.85 18.10 -5.76
CA LYS A 455 -3.74 18.77 -7.07
C LYS A 455 -3.58 17.78 -8.23
N HIS A 456 -3.02 16.60 -7.98
CA HIS A 456 -2.73 15.54 -8.94
C HIS A 456 -3.78 14.42 -8.95
N ALA A 457 -4.85 14.52 -8.17
CA ALA A 457 -5.89 13.49 -8.06
C ALA A 457 -6.48 13.05 -9.42
N LYS A 458 -6.65 13.99 -10.35
CA LYS A 458 -7.19 13.75 -11.71
C LYS A 458 -6.09 13.47 -12.75
N THR A 459 -4.81 13.55 -12.38
CA THR A 459 -3.69 13.27 -13.27
C THR A 459 -3.52 11.75 -13.42
N ARG A 460 -3.23 11.27 -14.63
CA ARG A 460 -2.88 9.86 -14.87
C ARG A 460 -1.53 9.54 -14.24
N VAL A 461 -1.40 8.33 -13.70
CA VAL A 461 -0.17 7.89 -13.00
C VAL A 461 1.05 7.89 -13.93
N ASP A 462 0.89 7.57 -15.23
CA ASP A 462 1.97 7.63 -16.20
C ASP A 462 2.53 9.04 -16.45
N LYS A 463 1.74 10.09 -16.13
CA LYS A 463 2.12 11.49 -16.31
C LYS A 463 2.65 12.16 -15.04
N LEU A 464 2.76 11.43 -13.95
CA LEU A 464 3.33 11.91 -12.70
C LEU A 464 4.87 11.94 -12.79
N SER A 465 5.49 12.89 -12.08
CA SER A 465 6.93 12.85 -11.82
C SER A 465 7.30 11.61 -10.99
N GLY A 466 8.59 11.24 -10.94
CA GLY A 466 9.06 10.09 -10.14
C GLY A 466 8.61 10.19 -8.67
N GLY A 467 8.87 11.33 -8.02
CA GLY A 467 8.47 11.54 -6.62
C GLY A 467 6.94 11.55 -6.41
N GLN A 468 6.16 12.14 -7.34
CA GLN A 468 4.70 12.10 -7.27
C GLN A 468 4.16 10.67 -7.42
N ARG A 469 4.77 9.88 -8.32
CA ARG A 469 4.40 8.48 -8.53
C ARG A 469 4.75 7.62 -7.31
N LYS A 470 5.91 7.85 -6.69
CA LYS A 470 6.27 7.19 -5.44
C LYS A 470 5.27 7.52 -4.33
N ARG A 471 4.92 8.80 -4.16
CA ARG A 471 3.87 9.22 -3.20
C ARG A 471 2.52 8.56 -3.51
N ALA A 472 2.15 8.40 -4.78
CA ALA A 472 0.94 7.67 -5.16
C ALA A 472 1.03 6.16 -4.81
N SER A 473 2.22 5.54 -4.89
CA SER A 473 2.44 4.16 -4.43
C SER A 473 2.33 4.03 -2.90
N VAL A 474 2.85 5.00 -2.15
CA VAL A 474 2.67 5.08 -0.69
C VAL A 474 1.18 5.28 -0.34
N ALA A 475 0.47 6.15 -1.08
CA ALA A 475 -0.95 6.41 -0.88
C ALA A 475 -1.80 5.15 -0.90
N LEU A 476 -1.48 4.18 -1.75
CA LEU A 476 -2.19 2.90 -1.81
C LEU A 476 -2.08 2.11 -0.50
N GLU A 477 -0.93 2.18 0.18
CA GLU A 477 -0.75 1.48 1.45
C GLU A 477 -1.40 2.24 2.61
N LEU A 478 -1.43 3.57 2.58
CA LEU A 478 -2.03 4.37 3.65
C LEU A 478 -3.57 4.31 3.69
N LEU A 479 -4.23 3.74 2.68
CA LEU A 479 -5.70 3.61 2.65
C LEU A 479 -6.27 2.83 3.86
N THR A 480 -5.53 1.88 4.39
CA THR A 480 -5.91 1.10 5.58
C THR A 480 -5.39 1.69 6.89
N GLY A 481 -4.63 2.77 6.83
CA GLY A 481 -4.01 3.38 8.00
C GLY A 481 -3.04 2.44 8.74
N PRO A 482 -2.04 1.82 8.05
CA PRO A 482 -1.20 0.82 8.67
C PRO A 482 -0.39 1.38 9.83
N SER A 483 -0.25 0.59 10.90
CA SER A 483 0.60 0.93 12.05
C SER A 483 2.07 0.59 11.81
N LEU A 484 2.36 -0.41 10.95
CA LEU A 484 3.70 -0.76 10.46
C LEU A 484 3.79 -0.47 8.97
N LEU A 485 4.74 0.38 8.58
CA LEU A 485 4.96 0.75 7.18
C LEU A 485 6.40 0.44 6.77
N MET A 486 6.53 -0.41 5.76
CA MET A 486 7.79 -0.80 5.15
C MET A 486 7.94 -0.14 3.79
N LEU A 487 9.11 0.43 3.49
CA LEU A 487 9.40 0.99 2.17
C LEU A 487 10.74 0.46 1.66
N ASP A 488 10.72 -0.12 0.48
CA ASP A 488 11.93 -0.62 -0.18
C ASP A 488 12.41 0.40 -1.21
N GLU A 489 13.53 1.04 -0.95
CA GLU A 489 14.19 2.07 -1.77
C GLU A 489 13.23 3.17 -2.31
N PRO A 490 12.47 3.86 -1.44
CA PRO A 490 11.46 4.82 -1.90
C PRO A 490 12.05 6.05 -2.59
N THR A 491 13.34 6.28 -2.47
CA THR A 491 14.06 7.45 -3.00
C THR A 491 14.96 7.11 -4.19
N SER A 492 15.00 5.83 -4.59
CA SER A 492 15.82 5.38 -5.73
C SER A 492 15.47 6.13 -7.02
N GLY A 493 16.48 6.70 -7.69
CA GLY A 493 16.30 7.44 -8.94
C GLY A 493 15.64 8.83 -8.80
N LEU A 494 15.52 9.36 -7.59
CA LEU A 494 15.08 10.73 -7.33
C LEU A 494 16.28 11.69 -7.22
N ASP A 495 16.05 12.96 -7.54
CA ASP A 495 17.02 14.00 -7.24
C ASP A 495 17.07 14.29 -5.72
N PRO A 496 18.15 14.93 -5.20
CA PRO A 496 18.33 15.16 -3.76
C PRO A 496 17.20 15.98 -3.10
N ALA A 497 16.54 16.87 -3.84
CA ALA A 497 15.46 17.67 -3.30
C ALA A 497 14.18 16.82 -3.12
N LEU A 498 13.90 15.92 -4.07
CA LEU A 498 12.80 14.98 -3.98
C LEU A 498 13.07 13.89 -2.91
N ASP A 499 14.33 13.45 -2.77
CA ASP A 499 14.74 12.53 -1.72
C ASP A 499 14.45 13.11 -0.33
N LEU A 500 14.86 14.36 -0.08
CA LEU A 500 14.54 15.07 1.17
C LEU A 500 13.02 15.15 1.42
N GLN A 501 12.22 15.45 0.38
CA GLN A 501 10.77 15.51 0.52
C GLN A 501 10.17 14.16 0.93
N VAL A 502 10.66 13.06 0.35
CA VAL A 502 10.21 11.71 0.71
C VAL A 502 10.62 11.37 2.13
N MET A 503 11.87 11.61 2.52
CA MET A 503 12.34 11.34 3.89
C MET A 503 11.60 12.19 4.94
N THR A 504 11.32 13.45 4.64
CA THR A 504 10.50 14.33 5.50
C THR A 504 9.07 13.80 5.65
N MET A 505 8.45 13.35 4.55
CA MET A 505 7.14 12.70 4.58
C MET A 505 7.16 11.43 5.45
N LEU A 506 8.17 10.57 5.31
CA LEU A 506 8.30 9.36 6.14
C LEU A 506 8.46 9.70 7.62
N ARG A 507 9.20 10.77 7.93
CA ARG A 507 9.32 11.29 9.31
C ARG A 507 7.96 11.71 9.86
N GLN A 508 7.15 12.44 9.06
CA GLN A 508 5.81 12.85 9.46
C GLN A 508 4.89 11.64 9.71
N LEU A 509 5.00 10.59 8.87
CA LEU A 509 4.25 9.35 9.06
C LEU A 509 4.65 8.61 10.35
N ALA A 510 5.94 8.61 10.69
CA ALA A 510 6.41 8.05 11.96
C ALA A 510 5.97 8.92 13.15
N ASP A 511 6.09 10.25 13.05
CA ASP A 511 5.63 11.21 14.08
C ASP A 511 4.12 11.05 14.36
N ALA A 512 3.35 10.55 13.38
CA ALA A 512 1.94 10.19 13.57
C ALA A 512 1.73 8.84 14.31
N GLY A 513 2.76 8.31 14.98
CA GLY A 513 2.69 7.11 15.83
C GLY A 513 2.90 5.78 15.10
N ARG A 514 3.26 5.79 13.81
CA ARG A 514 3.54 4.56 13.05
C ARG A 514 4.96 4.07 13.26
N VAL A 515 5.16 2.75 13.15
CA VAL A 515 6.50 2.17 12.99
C VAL A 515 6.84 2.24 11.49
N VAL A 516 7.87 3.01 11.13
CA VAL A 516 8.27 3.18 9.74
C VAL A 516 9.67 2.63 9.53
N LEU A 517 9.83 1.67 8.62
CA LEU A 517 11.12 1.16 8.19
C LEU A 517 11.36 1.52 6.73
N VAL A 518 12.51 2.11 6.45
CA VAL A 518 12.92 2.48 5.10
C VAL A 518 14.22 1.81 4.72
N VAL A 519 14.19 0.97 3.70
CA VAL A 519 15.41 0.49 3.04
C VAL A 519 15.89 1.59 2.12
N THR A 520 17.12 2.05 2.28
CA THR A 520 17.65 3.14 1.45
C THR A 520 19.13 2.96 1.14
N HIS A 521 19.53 3.49 0.00
CA HIS A 521 20.93 3.72 -0.38
C HIS A 521 21.33 5.20 -0.20
N SER A 522 20.36 6.09 0.02
CA SER A 522 20.62 7.49 0.30
C SER A 522 21.10 7.67 1.74
N LEU A 523 22.28 8.23 1.88
CA LEU A 523 22.93 8.44 3.18
C LEU A 523 22.82 9.91 3.63
N SER A 524 22.28 10.79 2.77
CA SER A 524 22.28 12.23 2.97
C SER A 524 21.30 12.69 4.06
N TYR A 525 20.29 11.88 4.39
CA TYR A 525 19.22 12.26 5.29
C TYR A 525 18.95 11.20 6.38
N LEU A 526 20.00 10.47 6.80
CA LEU A 526 19.91 9.51 7.90
C LEU A 526 19.71 10.18 9.26
N ASP A 527 20.09 11.42 9.37
CA ASP A 527 19.87 12.30 10.53
C ASP A 527 18.39 12.53 10.85
N VAL A 528 17.51 12.34 9.85
CA VAL A 528 16.04 12.39 10.05
C VAL A 528 15.52 11.12 10.72
N CYS A 529 16.29 10.02 10.71
CA CYS A 529 15.90 8.73 11.29
C CYS A 529 16.22 8.67 12.79
N ASP A 530 15.42 7.92 13.54
CA ASP A 530 15.69 7.65 14.96
C ASP A 530 16.70 6.52 15.12
N GLN A 531 16.75 5.58 14.15
CA GLN A 531 17.56 4.39 14.23
C GLN A 531 18.07 4.01 12.83
N VAL A 532 19.28 3.47 12.78
CA VAL A 532 19.89 2.90 11.58
C VAL A 532 20.26 1.45 11.85
N LEU A 533 19.84 0.55 10.97
CA LEU A 533 20.30 -0.83 10.89
C LEU A 533 21.25 -0.97 9.71
N LEU A 534 22.54 -1.19 9.97
CA LEU A 534 23.54 -1.47 8.94
C LEU A 534 23.69 -2.98 8.74
N VAL A 535 23.31 -3.42 7.53
CA VAL A 535 23.40 -4.83 7.13
C VAL A 535 24.65 -5.05 6.30
N ALA A 536 25.53 -5.93 6.80
CA ALA A 536 26.75 -6.38 6.11
C ALA A 536 26.45 -7.42 5.02
N PRO A 537 27.37 -7.64 4.06
CA PRO A 537 27.27 -8.75 3.13
C PRO A 537 27.05 -10.10 3.86
N GLY A 538 26.20 -10.97 3.28
CA GLY A 538 25.78 -12.21 3.94
C GLY A 538 24.64 -12.04 4.94
N GLY A 539 24.02 -10.83 4.96
CA GLY A 539 22.82 -10.59 5.76
C GLY A 539 23.08 -10.52 7.27
N LYS A 540 24.23 -10.00 7.68
CA LYS A 540 24.65 -9.90 9.08
C LYS A 540 24.50 -8.48 9.60
N THR A 541 24.12 -8.31 10.87
CA THR A 541 24.05 -6.99 11.50
C THR A 541 25.46 -6.47 11.81
N ALA A 542 25.81 -5.29 11.30
CA ALA A 542 27.05 -4.60 11.62
C ALA A 542 26.85 -3.45 12.64
N TYR A 543 25.67 -2.83 12.61
CA TYR A 543 25.28 -1.76 13.53
C TYR A 543 23.76 -1.68 13.65
N CYS A 544 23.28 -1.41 14.86
CA CYS A 544 21.87 -1.08 15.10
C CYS A 544 21.83 -0.04 16.23
N GLY A 545 21.36 1.17 15.92
CA GLY A 545 21.32 2.26 16.88
C GLY A 545 21.06 3.63 16.24
N PRO A 546 21.12 4.72 17.03
CA PRO A 546 20.92 6.08 16.51
C PRO A 546 22.01 6.45 15.48
N PRO A 547 21.70 7.27 14.45
CA PRO A 547 22.67 7.65 13.41
C PRO A 547 23.95 8.28 13.96
N ASP A 548 23.83 9.08 15.03
CA ASP A 548 24.97 9.80 15.64
C ASP A 548 25.98 8.84 16.30
N GLY A 549 25.54 7.69 16.82
CA GLY A 549 26.37 6.71 17.50
C GLY A 549 27.27 5.91 16.57
N ILE A 550 27.05 5.92 15.26
CA ILE A 550 27.79 5.08 14.32
C ILE A 550 29.29 5.44 14.26
N GLY A 551 29.61 6.73 14.46
CA GLY A 551 30.99 7.22 14.46
C GLY A 551 31.85 6.64 15.58
N GLU A 552 31.28 6.47 16.77
CA GLU A 552 31.94 5.86 17.92
C GLU A 552 32.19 4.36 17.71
N VAL A 553 31.22 3.68 17.13
CA VAL A 553 31.26 2.22 16.91
C VAL A 553 32.21 1.84 15.78
N MET A 554 32.17 2.58 14.67
CA MET A 554 32.94 2.29 13.45
C MET A 554 34.28 3.03 13.37
N GLY A 555 34.57 3.94 14.32
CA GLY A 555 35.77 4.77 14.34
C GLY A 555 35.82 5.83 13.23
N THR A 556 34.72 6.03 12.54
CA THR A 556 34.58 7.01 11.45
C THR A 556 33.11 7.32 11.15
N THR A 557 32.83 8.57 10.79
CA THR A 557 31.51 9.01 10.29
C THR A 557 31.44 8.99 8.76
N ASN A 558 32.52 8.65 8.08
CA ASN A 558 32.55 8.58 6.63
C ASN A 558 31.95 7.25 6.13
N TRP A 559 30.76 7.33 5.57
CA TRP A 559 29.99 6.18 5.08
C TRP A 559 30.73 5.31 4.07
N ALA A 560 31.53 5.92 3.17
CA ALA A 560 32.31 5.14 2.20
C ALA A 560 33.35 4.25 2.89
N LYS A 561 34.00 4.79 3.95
CA LYS A 561 34.94 3.99 4.77
C LYS A 561 34.21 2.92 5.57
N ILE A 562 33.05 3.25 6.16
CA ILE A 562 32.23 2.28 6.89
C ILE A 562 31.84 1.10 5.99
N PHE A 563 31.28 1.38 4.79
CA PHE A 563 30.93 0.31 3.84
C PHE A 563 32.15 -0.50 3.39
N SER A 564 33.29 0.13 3.18
CA SER A 564 34.51 -0.56 2.83
C SER A 564 34.99 -1.49 3.94
N GLN A 565 34.97 -1.03 5.20
CA GLN A 565 35.34 -1.84 6.38
C GLN A 565 34.39 -3.01 6.57
N VAL A 566 33.09 -2.77 6.57
CA VAL A 566 32.05 -3.79 6.75
C VAL A 566 32.01 -4.76 5.57
N GLY A 567 32.34 -4.29 4.37
CA GLY A 567 32.45 -5.13 3.17
C GLY A 567 33.69 -5.99 3.12
N ALA A 568 34.81 -5.54 3.71
CA ALA A 568 36.07 -6.28 3.74
C ALA A 568 36.01 -7.47 4.72
N ASP A 569 35.40 -7.29 5.91
CA ASP A 569 35.22 -8.36 6.89
C ASP A 569 33.84 -8.25 7.56
N PRO A 570 32.80 -8.85 6.94
CA PRO A 570 31.44 -8.86 7.48
C PRO A 570 31.33 -9.63 8.82
N ASP A 571 32.15 -10.65 9.01
CA ASP A 571 32.12 -11.49 10.21
C ASP A 571 32.67 -10.76 11.42
N GLU A 572 33.78 -10.04 11.24
CA GLU A 572 34.37 -9.21 12.27
C GLU A 572 33.43 -8.05 12.66
N ALA A 573 32.80 -7.40 11.67
CA ALA A 573 31.83 -6.35 11.93
C ALA A 573 30.65 -6.87 12.76
N ASN A 574 30.12 -8.04 12.43
CA ASN A 574 29.03 -8.68 13.19
C ASN A 574 29.48 -9.12 14.58
N ARG A 575 30.69 -9.69 14.74
CA ARG A 575 31.24 -10.06 16.05
C ARG A 575 31.32 -8.86 16.97
N ARG A 576 31.89 -7.74 16.51
CA ARG A 576 31.99 -6.50 17.28
C ARG A 576 30.63 -5.94 17.67
N PHE A 577 29.63 -6.07 16.78
CA PHE A 577 28.26 -5.68 17.12
C PHE A 577 27.72 -6.55 18.26
N ARG A 578 27.87 -7.89 18.17
CA ARG A 578 27.38 -8.82 19.21
C ARG A 578 28.06 -8.64 20.57
N GLU A 579 29.37 -8.34 20.59
CA GLU A 579 30.11 -8.08 21.82
C GLU A 579 29.62 -6.82 22.56
N ARG A 580 29.03 -5.87 21.81
CA ARG A 580 28.49 -4.63 22.37
C ARG A 580 26.99 -4.67 22.61
N ALA A 581 26.30 -5.58 21.95
CA ALA A 581 24.86 -5.72 22.11
C ALA A 581 24.56 -6.20 23.54
N GLU A 582 23.85 -5.37 24.32
CA GLU A 582 23.30 -5.83 25.58
C GLU A 582 22.32 -6.97 25.31
N PRO A 583 22.36 -8.07 26.09
CA PRO A 583 21.36 -9.12 25.97
C PRO A 583 19.98 -8.51 26.14
N GLN A 584 19.17 -8.55 25.08
CA GLN A 584 17.78 -8.10 25.21
C GLN A 584 17.09 -9.00 26.23
N PRO A 585 16.53 -8.44 27.33
CA PRO A 585 15.81 -9.27 28.28
C PRO A 585 14.70 -9.99 27.53
N PRO A 586 14.45 -11.27 27.84
CA PRO A 586 13.34 -11.98 27.23
C PRO A 586 12.09 -11.14 27.47
N SER A 587 11.43 -10.72 26.38
CA SER A 587 10.14 -10.07 26.48
C SER A 587 9.28 -10.99 27.34
N LYS A 588 8.69 -10.48 28.42
CA LYS A 588 7.64 -11.20 29.11
C LYS A 588 6.54 -11.40 28.09
N SER A 589 6.52 -12.59 27.52
CA SER A 589 5.46 -13.03 26.63
C SER A 589 4.22 -13.24 27.53
N ASP A 590 3.49 -12.14 27.74
CA ASP A 590 2.05 -12.29 27.92
C ASP A 590 1.61 -12.94 26.61
N GLN A 591 1.00 -14.12 26.68
CA GLN A 591 0.56 -14.83 25.47
C GLN A 591 -0.30 -13.85 24.67
N PRO A 592 0.09 -13.54 23.43
CA PRO A 592 -0.68 -12.59 22.63
C PRO A 592 -2.07 -13.17 22.46
N ALA A 593 -3.05 -12.34 22.63
CA ALA A 593 -4.43 -12.74 22.56
C ALA A 593 -4.84 -13.03 21.12
N ASP A 594 -5.73 -14.01 20.93
CA ASP A 594 -6.25 -14.40 19.61
C ASP A 594 -6.84 -13.19 18.87
N LEU A 595 -6.27 -12.83 17.72
CA LEU A 595 -6.77 -11.76 16.85
C LEU A 595 -8.09 -12.10 16.13
N GLY A 596 -8.54 -13.35 16.24
CA GLY A 596 -9.77 -13.87 15.64
C GLY A 596 -9.70 -14.02 14.13
N GLU A 597 -10.84 -14.40 13.52
CA GLU A 597 -10.90 -14.64 12.07
C GLU A 597 -10.63 -13.38 11.25
N PRO A 598 -9.80 -13.49 10.20
CA PRO A 598 -9.48 -12.36 9.33
C PRO A 598 -10.71 -11.86 8.56
N VAL A 599 -10.88 -10.56 8.51
CA VAL A 599 -11.96 -9.93 7.75
C VAL A 599 -11.67 -10.02 6.26
N HIS A 600 -12.57 -10.67 5.53
CA HIS A 600 -12.50 -10.79 4.08
C HIS A 600 -13.54 -9.91 3.38
N THR A 601 -13.10 -9.19 2.36
CA THR A 601 -14.04 -8.57 1.41
C THR A 601 -14.76 -9.68 0.65
N SER A 602 -16.08 -9.59 0.49
CA SER A 602 -16.85 -10.63 -0.19
C SER A 602 -16.38 -10.85 -1.63
N VAL A 603 -16.24 -12.11 -2.05
CA VAL A 603 -15.80 -12.51 -3.41
C VAL A 603 -16.61 -11.82 -4.51
N PRO A 604 -17.97 -11.72 -4.46
CA PRO A 604 -18.74 -11.01 -5.47
C PRO A 604 -18.39 -9.52 -5.61
N ARG A 605 -18.07 -8.85 -4.49
CA ARG A 605 -17.64 -7.46 -4.50
C ARG A 605 -16.27 -7.30 -5.14
N GLN A 606 -15.34 -8.21 -4.85
CA GLN A 606 -14.03 -8.23 -5.49
C GLN A 606 -14.17 -8.42 -7.01
N ILE A 607 -14.98 -9.39 -7.46
CA ILE A 607 -15.27 -9.62 -8.87
C ILE A 607 -15.81 -8.34 -9.54
N SER A 608 -16.81 -7.71 -8.95
CA SER A 608 -17.41 -6.48 -9.50
C SER A 608 -16.38 -5.34 -9.60
N THR A 609 -15.55 -5.15 -8.59
CA THR A 609 -14.54 -4.08 -8.57
C THR A 609 -13.45 -4.32 -9.60
N ILE A 610 -12.94 -5.55 -9.70
CA ILE A 610 -11.91 -5.92 -10.68
C ILE A 610 -12.47 -5.83 -12.10
N ALA A 611 -13.70 -6.30 -12.33
CA ALA A 611 -14.34 -6.24 -13.66
C ALA A 611 -14.50 -4.77 -14.13
N ARG A 612 -15.00 -3.87 -13.28
CA ARG A 612 -15.12 -2.44 -13.61
C ARG A 612 -13.76 -1.79 -13.84
N ARG A 613 -12.74 -2.16 -13.06
CA ARG A 613 -11.38 -1.71 -13.24
C ARG A 613 -10.81 -2.19 -14.57
N GLN A 614 -11.00 -3.47 -14.93
CA GLN A 614 -10.50 -4.06 -16.16
C GLN A 614 -11.09 -3.39 -17.40
N VAL A 615 -12.41 -3.19 -17.45
CA VAL A 615 -13.05 -2.43 -18.53
C VAL A 615 -12.43 -1.03 -18.66
N ARG A 616 -12.22 -0.35 -17.54
CA ARG A 616 -11.61 0.99 -17.55
C ARG A 616 -10.16 0.99 -18.02
N LEU A 617 -9.36 -0.02 -17.66
CA LEU A 617 -7.98 -0.17 -18.11
C LEU A 617 -7.89 -0.35 -19.62
N VAL A 618 -8.73 -1.23 -20.19
CA VAL A 618 -8.81 -1.44 -21.65
C VAL A 618 -9.17 -0.15 -22.38
N VAL A 619 -10.19 0.60 -21.89
CA VAL A 619 -10.62 1.85 -22.53
C VAL A 619 -9.60 2.99 -22.31
N ALA A 620 -8.89 3.01 -21.19
CA ALA A 620 -7.90 4.06 -20.88
C ALA A 620 -6.61 3.95 -21.69
N ASP A 621 -6.27 2.74 -22.16
CA ASP A 621 -5.16 2.52 -23.10
C ASP A 621 -5.65 2.74 -24.52
N ARG A 622 -5.55 4.00 -24.99
CA ARG A 622 -6.11 4.40 -26.30
C ARG A 622 -5.58 3.60 -27.47
N ALA A 623 -4.27 3.34 -27.49
CA ALA A 623 -3.63 2.61 -28.59
C ALA A 623 -4.15 1.15 -28.63
N TYR A 624 -4.18 0.50 -27.49
CA TYR A 624 -4.68 -0.86 -27.36
C TYR A 624 -6.19 -0.94 -27.64
N PHE A 625 -6.97 0.00 -27.12
CA PHE A 625 -8.41 0.07 -27.37
C PHE A 625 -8.73 0.23 -28.87
N VAL A 626 -8.06 1.17 -29.56
CA VAL A 626 -8.24 1.38 -31.00
C VAL A 626 -7.84 0.13 -31.78
N PHE A 627 -6.72 -0.51 -31.43
CA PHE A 627 -6.31 -1.76 -32.05
C PHE A 627 -7.38 -2.84 -31.90
N LEU A 628 -7.88 -3.08 -30.69
CA LEU A 628 -8.92 -4.07 -30.44
C LEU A 628 -10.25 -3.74 -31.12
N ALA A 629 -10.61 -2.47 -31.22
CA ALA A 629 -11.83 -2.02 -31.85
C ALA A 629 -11.78 -2.18 -33.37
N LEU A 630 -10.61 -1.91 -33.99
CA LEU A 630 -10.45 -2.04 -35.46
C LEU A 630 -10.29 -3.49 -35.93
N LEU A 631 -9.77 -4.35 -35.06
CA LEU A 631 -9.42 -5.72 -35.40
C LEU A 631 -10.57 -6.53 -36.04
N PRO A 632 -11.80 -6.55 -35.48
CA PRO A 632 -12.92 -7.30 -36.09
C PRO A 632 -13.33 -6.72 -37.46
N PHE A 633 -13.16 -5.43 -37.71
CA PHE A 633 -13.45 -4.82 -39.00
C PHE A 633 -12.42 -5.26 -40.06
N ILE A 634 -11.13 -5.24 -39.71
CA ILE A 634 -10.05 -5.63 -40.59
C ILE A 634 -10.17 -7.12 -40.95
N LEU A 635 -10.37 -7.98 -39.97
CA LEU A 635 -10.47 -9.42 -40.16
C LEU A 635 -11.80 -9.83 -40.86
N GLY A 636 -12.89 -9.13 -40.55
CA GLY A 636 -14.17 -9.29 -41.25
C GLY A 636 -14.06 -8.91 -42.74
N ALA A 637 -13.44 -7.78 -43.03
CA ALA A 637 -13.19 -7.31 -44.38
C ALA A 637 -12.29 -8.30 -45.17
N LEU A 638 -11.27 -8.90 -44.50
CA LEU A 638 -10.42 -9.92 -45.10
C LEU A 638 -11.24 -11.14 -45.61
N SER A 639 -12.25 -11.57 -44.83
CA SER A 639 -13.13 -12.67 -45.22
C SER A 639 -13.99 -12.36 -46.48
N LEU A 640 -14.18 -11.06 -46.79
CA LEU A 640 -14.90 -10.65 -48.00
C LEU A 640 -14.05 -10.77 -49.27
N THR A 641 -12.73 -10.89 -49.15
CA THR A 641 -11.81 -11.06 -50.30
C THR A 641 -11.84 -12.45 -50.90
N VAL A 642 -12.50 -13.41 -50.26
CA VAL A 642 -12.70 -14.76 -50.80
C VAL A 642 -13.44 -14.65 -52.13
N PRO A 643 -12.89 -15.19 -53.23
CA PRO A 643 -13.55 -15.10 -54.55
C PRO A 643 -14.83 -15.93 -54.59
N GLY A 644 -15.87 -15.37 -55.18
CA GLY A 644 -17.19 -16.05 -55.35
C GLY A 644 -18.34 -15.10 -55.04
N THR A 645 -19.52 -15.47 -55.50
CA THR A 645 -20.78 -14.73 -55.35
C THR A 645 -21.85 -15.51 -54.59
N THR A 646 -21.61 -16.77 -54.30
CA THR A 646 -22.54 -17.69 -53.62
C THR A 646 -22.54 -17.51 -52.11
N GLY A 647 -21.40 -17.10 -51.54
CA GLY A 647 -21.22 -16.93 -50.09
C GLY A 647 -21.54 -18.20 -49.29
N PHE A 648 -22.46 -18.11 -48.35
CA PHE A 648 -22.94 -19.25 -47.56
C PHE A 648 -24.15 -19.97 -48.16
N ARG A 649 -24.57 -19.66 -49.42
CA ARG A 649 -25.68 -20.33 -50.08
C ARG A 649 -25.20 -21.66 -50.72
N PRO A 650 -26.08 -22.65 -50.91
CA PRO A 650 -25.72 -23.89 -51.61
C PRO A 650 -25.20 -23.59 -53.01
N ALA A 651 -24.11 -24.25 -53.38
CA ALA A 651 -23.56 -24.13 -54.70
C ALA A 651 -24.57 -24.69 -55.74
N GLY A 652 -24.90 -23.91 -56.80
CA GLY A 652 -25.71 -24.32 -57.91
C GLY A 652 -24.86 -25.07 -58.97
N PRO A 653 -25.46 -25.72 -59.90
CA PRO A 653 -24.74 -26.54 -60.95
C PRO A 653 -23.82 -25.71 -61.85
N HIS A 654 -23.92 -24.40 -61.85
CA HIS A 654 -23.09 -23.47 -62.65
C HIS A 654 -22.28 -22.50 -61.83
N THR A 655 -22.07 -22.76 -60.55
CA THR A 655 -21.25 -21.88 -59.68
C THR A 655 -19.77 -22.17 -59.91
N GLY A 656 -18.97 -21.09 -60.15
CA GLY A 656 -17.53 -21.20 -60.41
C GLY A 656 -16.69 -21.55 -59.18
N THR A 657 -17.24 -21.44 -57.93
CA THR A 657 -16.55 -21.70 -56.67
C THR A 657 -17.46 -22.49 -55.73
N PRO A 658 -17.52 -23.83 -55.85
CA PRO A 658 -18.37 -24.68 -55.00
C PRO A 658 -17.99 -24.64 -53.51
N ASP A 659 -16.74 -24.33 -53.18
CA ASP A 659 -16.15 -24.36 -51.81
C ASP A 659 -16.08 -22.98 -51.14
N GLU A 660 -16.77 -21.97 -51.66
CA GLU A 660 -16.69 -20.59 -51.15
C GLU A 660 -17.02 -20.51 -49.66
N SER A 661 -18.03 -21.21 -49.18
CA SER A 661 -18.42 -21.25 -47.76
C SER A 661 -17.31 -21.83 -46.87
N ALA A 662 -16.63 -22.88 -47.33
CA ALA A 662 -15.50 -23.49 -46.62
C ALA A 662 -14.30 -22.53 -46.55
N GLN A 663 -14.01 -21.83 -47.66
CA GLN A 663 -12.93 -20.82 -47.72
C GLN A 663 -13.23 -19.65 -46.80
N ILE A 664 -14.49 -19.17 -46.72
CA ILE A 664 -14.87 -18.09 -45.75
C ILE A 664 -14.68 -18.56 -44.33
N LEU A 665 -15.10 -19.77 -43.97
CA LEU A 665 -14.92 -20.33 -42.63
C LEU A 665 -13.44 -20.57 -42.32
N ALA A 666 -12.62 -21.01 -43.30
CA ALA A 666 -11.19 -21.17 -43.13
C ALA A 666 -10.42 -19.87 -42.84
N LEU A 667 -10.98 -18.70 -43.19
CA LEU A 667 -10.45 -17.39 -42.79
C LEU A 667 -11.09 -16.87 -41.50
N LEU A 668 -12.39 -17.11 -41.32
CA LEU A 668 -13.17 -16.54 -40.20
C LEU A 668 -12.82 -17.17 -38.85
N LEU A 669 -12.65 -18.49 -38.79
CA LEU A 669 -12.32 -19.17 -37.54
C LEU A 669 -10.90 -18.85 -37.03
N PRO A 670 -9.84 -18.87 -37.86
CA PRO A 670 -8.53 -18.36 -37.45
C PRO A 670 -8.54 -16.89 -37.05
N ALA A 671 -9.32 -16.06 -37.74
CA ALA A 671 -9.50 -14.67 -37.35
C ALA A 671 -10.11 -14.54 -35.95
N ALA A 672 -11.14 -15.34 -35.65
CA ALA A 672 -11.75 -15.40 -34.32
C ALA A 672 -10.76 -15.90 -33.26
N ALA A 673 -9.95 -16.91 -33.57
CA ALA A 673 -8.90 -17.41 -32.68
C ALA A 673 -7.84 -16.34 -32.42
N PHE A 674 -7.37 -15.67 -33.48
CA PHE A 674 -6.41 -14.56 -33.34
C PHE A 674 -6.96 -13.41 -32.48
N MET A 675 -8.22 -12.99 -32.69
CA MET A 675 -8.87 -11.94 -31.90
C MET A 675 -8.90 -12.32 -30.43
N GLY A 676 -9.30 -13.56 -30.10
CA GLY A 676 -9.38 -14.02 -28.72
C GLY A 676 -8.03 -14.02 -28.01
N VAL A 677 -6.98 -14.59 -28.62
CA VAL A 677 -5.64 -14.61 -28.02
C VAL A 677 -5.05 -13.20 -27.91
N ALA A 678 -5.19 -12.36 -28.94
CA ALA A 678 -4.66 -11.00 -28.97
C ALA A 678 -5.24 -10.12 -27.84
N LEU A 679 -6.51 -10.39 -27.48
CA LEU A 679 -7.22 -9.69 -26.41
C LEU A 679 -6.62 -9.94 -25.01
N THR A 680 -5.97 -11.07 -24.76
CA THR A 680 -5.72 -11.52 -23.39
C THR A 680 -4.28 -11.87 -23.08
N ILE A 681 -3.47 -12.19 -24.07
CA ILE A 681 -2.15 -12.81 -23.88
C ILE A 681 -1.15 -11.95 -23.07
N ARG A 682 -1.29 -10.62 -23.06
CA ARG A 682 -0.43 -9.69 -22.31
C ARG A 682 -0.95 -9.33 -20.93
N ASP A 683 -2.19 -9.67 -20.60
CA ASP A 683 -2.90 -9.08 -19.48
C ASP A 683 -2.34 -9.52 -18.12
N LEU A 684 -2.31 -10.83 -17.85
CA LEU A 684 -1.90 -11.34 -16.54
C LEU A 684 -0.41 -11.12 -16.25
N VAL A 685 0.46 -11.30 -17.27
CA VAL A 685 1.89 -11.08 -17.09
C VAL A 685 2.20 -9.61 -16.84
N GLY A 686 1.49 -8.70 -17.50
CA GLY A 686 1.66 -7.24 -17.31
C GLY A 686 1.19 -6.73 -15.96
N GLU A 687 0.24 -7.42 -15.33
CA GLU A 687 -0.31 -7.03 -14.03
C GLU A 687 0.21 -7.90 -12.86
N ARG A 688 1.14 -8.84 -13.10
CA ARG A 688 1.61 -9.79 -12.07
C ARG A 688 2.05 -9.11 -10.77
N ALA A 689 2.86 -8.06 -10.86
CA ALA A 689 3.33 -7.34 -9.67
C ALA A 689 2.18 -6.67 -8.90
N ILE A 690 1.21 -6.09 -9.62
CA ILE A 690 0.03 -5.46 -9.02
C ILE A 690 -0.85 -6.54 -8.34
N PHE A 691 -1.07 -7.67 -9.03
CA PHE A 691 -1.82 -8.78 -8.48
C PHE A 691 -1.18 -9.34 -7.19
N GLN A 692 0.15 -9.56 -7.18
CA GLN A 692 0.86 -10.03 -5.99
C GLN A 692 0.71 -9.06 -4.82
N ARG A 693 0.81 -7.75 -5.08
CA ARG A 693 0.58 -6.71 -4.07
C ARG A 693 -0.86 -6.74 -3.53
N GLU A 694 -1.86 -6.90 -4.40
CA GLU A 694 -3.27 -6.96 -3.99
C GLU A 694 -3.62 -8.29 -3.31
N GLN A 695 -3.00 -9.40 -3.72
CA GLN A 695 -3.14 -10.71 -3.08
C GLN A 695 -2.63 -10.68 -1.63
N ALA A 696 -1.49 -10.04 -1.38
CA ALA A 696 -0.95 -9.88 -0.04
C ALA A 696 -1.94 -9.17 0.91
N VAL A 697 -2.75 -8.24 0.41
CA VAL A 697 -3.76 -7.54 1.22
C VAL A 697 -5.16 -8.20 1.16
N GLY A 698 -5.28 -9.41 0.57
CA GLY A 698 -6.48 -10.24 0.65
C GLY A 698 -7.34 -10.34 -0.61
N LEU A 699 -6.82 -9.98 -1.78
CA LEU A 699 -7.51 -10.27 -3.04
C LEU A 699 -7.53 -11.78 -3.30
N SER A 700 -8.71 -12.34 -3.53
CA SER A 700 -8.89 -13.75 -3.92
C SER A 700 -8.43 -13.97 -5.36
N THR A 701 -7.56 -14.97 -5.56
CA THR A 701 -7.11 -15.39 -6.90
C THR A 701 -8.28 -15.78 -7.80
N THR A 702 -9.28 -16.49 -7.25
CA THR A 702 -10.48 -16.91 -7.99
C THR A 702 -11.33 -15.71 -8.39
N ALA A 703 -11.50 -14.72 -7.50
CA ALA A 703 -12.21 -13.49 -7.82
C ALA A 703 -11.52 -12.69 -8.94
N TYR A 704 -10.20 -12.60 -8.88
CA TYR A 704 -9.39 -11.91 -9.89
C TYR A 704 -9.51 -12.57 -11.27
N LEU A 705 -9.27 -13.88 -11.35
CA LEU A 705 -9.34 -14.62 -12.60
C LEU A 705 -10.76 -14.61 -13.19
N LEU A 706 -11.77 -14.86 -12.36
CA LEU A 706 -13.17 -14.88 -12.83
C LEU A 706 -13.59 -13.50 -13.35
N ALA A 707 -13.24 -12.42 -12.67
CA ALA A 707 -13.55 -11.07 -13.13
C ALA A 707 -12.92 -10.76 -14.50
N LYS A 708 -11.65 -11.11 -14.69
CA LYS A 708 -10.94 -10.91 -15.95
C LYS A 708 -11.53 -11.77 -17.07
N THR A 709 -11.76 -13.04 -16.80
CA THR A 709 -12.38 -13.96 -17.76
C THR A 709 -13.74 -13.44 -18.21
N LEU A 710 -14.61 -13.01 -17.28
CA LEU A 710 -15.92 -12.47 -17.63
C LEU A 710 -15.84 -11.24 -18.53
N VAL A 711 -14.93 -10.29 -18.20
CA VAL A 711 -14.76 -9.07 -19.00
C VAL A 711 -14.23 -9.40 -20.41
N PHE A 712 -13.21 -10.24 -20.51
CA PHE A 712 -12.63 -10.57 -21.79
C PHE A 712 -13.54 -11.47 -22.65
N CYS A 713 -14.31 -12.37 -22.06
CA CYS A 713 -15.36 -13.09 -22.76
C CYS A 713 -16.42 -12.12 -23.33
N GLY A 714 -16.80 -11.09 -22.56
CA GLY A 714 -17.70 -10.05 -23.06
C GLY A 714 -17.14 -9.30 -24.27
N PHE A 715 -15.87 -8.91 -24.24
CA PHE A 715 -15.21 -8.28 -25.40
C PHE A 715 -15.07 -9.25 -26.58
N ALA A 716 -14.73 -10.51 -26.35
CA ALA A 716 -14.62 -11.55 -27.39
C ALA A 716 -15.98 -11.78 -28.08
N ILE A 717 -17.06 -11.86 -27.34
CA ILE A 717 -18.43 -12.00 -27.89
C ILE A 717 -18.79 -10.75 -28.71
N LEU A 718 -18.45 -9.55 -28.23
CA LEU A 718 -18.71 -8.32 -28.99
C LEU A 718 -17.93 -8.28 -30.32
N GLN A 719 -16.64 -8.64 -30.29
CA GLN A 719 -15.82 -8.73 -31.51
C GLN A 719 -16.34 -9.79 -32.47
N ALA A 720 -16.77 -10.97 -31.97
CA ALA A 720 -17.39 -12.02 -32.76
C ALA A 720 -18.70 -11.55 -33.39
N ALA A 721 -19.51 -10.77 -32.69
CA ALA A 721 -20.75 -10.21 -33.24
C ALA A 721 -20.46 -9.25 -34.41
N ILE A 722 -19.45 -8.37 -34.24
CA ILE A 722 -19.06 -7.42 -35.30
C ILE A 722 -18.53 -8.14 -36.52
N VAL A 723 -17.59 -9.10 -36.37
CA VAL A 723 -17.01 -9.80 -37.50
C VAL A 723 -18.05 -10.65 -38.25
N THR A 724 -18.94 -11.36 -37.52
CA THR A 724 -20.02 -12.15 -38.12
C THR A 724 -20.99 -11.26 -38.87
N ALA A 725 -21.37 -10.10 -38.30
CA ALA A 725 -22.25 -9.16 -39.00
C ALA A 725 -21.64 -8.64 -40.29
N ILE A 726 -20.35 -8.33 -40.33
CA ILE A 726 -19.63 -7.89 -41.53
C ILE A 726 -19.66 -8.99 -42.60
N VAL A 727 -19.32 -10.21 -42.22
CA VAL A 727 -19.26 -11.36 -43.17
C VAL A 727 -20.64 -11.69 -43.71
N VAL A 728 -21.67 -11.71 -42.87
CA VAL A 728 -23.06 -11.97 -43.27
C VAL A 728 -23.58 -10.85 -44.18
N ALA A 729 -23.27 -9.61 -43.91
CA ALA A 729 -23.66 -8.46 -44.73
C ALA A 729 -22.99 -8.50 -46.13
N GLY A 730 -21.72 -8.92 -46.20
CA GLY A 730 -20.97 -8.94 -47.46
C GLY A 730 -21.09 -10.22 -48.30
N LYS A 731 -21.23 -11.36 -47.64
CA LYS A 731 -21.30 -12.70 -48.31
C LYS A 731 -22.69 -13.36 -48.23
N GLY A 732 -23.67 -12.71 -47.59
CA GLY A 732 -25.02 -13.21 -47.40
C GLY A 732 -25.14 -14.15 -46.20
N ALA A 733 -26.38 -14.28 -45.72
CA ALA A 733 -26.67 -15.15 -44.58
C ALA A 733 -26.67 -16.64 -45.01
N PRO A 734 -26.25 -17.54 -44.08
CA PRO A 734 -26.36 -18.99 -44.31
C PRO A 734 -27.83 -19.37 -44.53
N SER A 735 -28.11 -20.17 -45.62
CA SER A 735 -29.46 -20.56 -45.98
C SER A 735 -29.99 -21.77 -45.24
N ARG A 736 -29.09 -22.59 -44.68
CA ARG A 736 -29.42 -23.79 -43.88
C ARG A 736 -28.59 -23.77 -42.62
N GLY A 737 -29.23 -23.99 -41.48
CA GLY A 737 -28.56 -24.15 -40.20
C GLY A 737 -28.10 -25.57 -39.99
N ALA A 738 -27.15 -25.74 -39.10
CA ALA A 738 -26.86 -27.03 -38.51
C ALA A 738 -27.98 -27.43 -37.53
N VAL A 739 -27.84 -28.56 -36.92
CA VAL A 739 -28.88 -29.36 -36.27
C VAL A 739 -29.47 -28.73 -34.98
N LEU A 740 -28.86 -27.66 -34.42
CA LEU A 740 -29.14 -27.20 -33.05
C LEU A 740 -30.36 -26.26 -32.92
N LEU A 741 -30.58 -25.33 -33.83
CA LEU A 741 -31.55 -24.24 -33.67
C LEU A 741 -32.66 -24.22 -34.73
N GLY A 742 -32.64 -25.17 -35.72
CA GLY A 742 -33.64 -25.29 -36.78
C GLY A 742 -33.19 -24.84 -38.16
N HIS A 743 -34.08 -24.89 -39.14
CA HIS A 743 -33.75 -24.75 -40.57
C HIS A 743 -33.97 -23.34 -41.15
N SER A 744 -34.18 -22.33 -40.30
CA SER A 744 -34.35 -20.96 -40.79
C SER A 744 -33.00 -20.25 -40.99
N THR A 745 -32.96 -19.28 -41.93
CA THR A 745 -31.77 -18.45 -42.17
C THR A 745 -31.33 -17.67 -40.93
N VAL A 746 -32.27 -17.30 -40.06
CA VAL A 746 -31.98 -16.62 -38.77
C VAL A 746 -31.28 -17.61 -37.84
N ALA A 747 -31.81 -18.85 -37.71
CA ALA A 747 -31.19 -19.88 -36.88
C ALA A 747 -29.77 -20.21 -37.37
N ALA A 748 -29.55 -20.34 -38.66
CA ALA A 748 -28.24 -20.58 -39.25
C ALA A 748 -27.24 -19.44 -39.00
N THR A 749 -27.71 -18.19 -39.05
CA THR A 749 -26.87 -17.02 -38.72
C THR A 749 -26.50 -16.97 -37.23
N VAL A 750 -27.45 -17.34 -36.36
CA VAL A 750 -27.18 -17.40 -34.89
C VAL A 750 -26.19 -18.54 -34.60
N GLU A 751 -26.30 -19.72 -35.28
CA GLU A 751 -25.32 -20.79 -35.10
C GLU A 751 -23.92 -20.41 -35.57
N LEU A 752 -23.82 -19.70 -36.73
CA LEU A 752 -22.54 -19.16 -37.19
C LEU A 752 -21.94 -18.19 -36.12
N PHE A 753 -22.75 -17.28 -35.61
CA PHE A 753 -22.32 -16.36 -34.58
C PHE A 753 -21.88 -17.11 -33.31
N ILE A 754 -22.63 -18.10 -32.84
CA ILE A 754 -22.26 -18.89 -31.65
C ILE A 754 -20.94 -19.61 -31.88
N THR A 755 -20.70 -20.20 -33.06
CA THR A 755 -19.45 -20.87 -33.39
C THR A 755 -18.26 -19.92 -33.37
N VAL A 756 -18.38 -18.74 -34.00
CA VAL A 756 -17.34 -17.72 -34.02
C VAL A 756 -17.10 -17.17 -32.60
N ALA A 757 -18.16 -16.92 -31.85
CA ALA A 757 -18.08 -16.44 -30.50
C ALA A 757 -17.42 -17.47 -29.56
N ALA A 758 -17.79 -18.73 -29.65
CA ALA A 758 -17.21 -19.82 -28.88
C ALA A 758 -15.71 -19.97 -29.17
N THR A 759 -15.31 -19.90 -30.46
CA THR A 759 -13.90 -19.93 -30.88
C THR A 759 -13.13 -18.73 -30.27
N CYS A 760 -13.69 -17.53 -30.39
CA CYS A 760 -13.05 -16.32 -29.84
C CYS A 760 -12.93 -16.38 -28.32
N VAL A 761 -13.97 -16.85 -27.62
CA VAL A 761 -13.95 -17.00 -26.13
C VAL A 761 -12.95 -18.09 -25.72
N ALA A 762 -12.95 -19.26 -26.37
CA ALA A 762 -12.00 -20.34 -26.06
C ALA A 762 -10.55 -19.84 -26.23
N SER A 763 -10.29 -19.13 -27.32
CA SER A 763 -8.98 -18.55 -27.63
C SER A 763 -8.59 -17.44 -26.63
N ALA A 764 -9.55 -16.64 -26.15
CA ALA A 764 -9.31 -15.65 -25.12
C ALA A 764 -8.95 -16.31 -23.76
N VAL A 765 -9.62 -17.41 -23.41
CA VAL A 765 -9.27 -18.19 -22.21
C VAL A 765 -7.90 -18.84 -22.34
N LEU A 766 -7.58 -19.39 -23.54
CA LEU A 766 -6.25 -19.93 -23.83
C LEU A 766 -5.17 -18.84 -23.71
N GLY A 767 -5.42 -17.65 -24.23
CA GLY A 767 -4.51 -16.49 -24.09
C GLY A 767 -4.28 -16.09 -22.64
N LEU A 768 -5.32 -16.11 -21.78
CA LEU A 768 -5.16 -15.90 -20.33
C LEU A 768 -4.31 -17.00 -19.68
N ALA A 769 -4.55 -18.26 -20.04
CA ALA A 769 -3.78 -19.40 -19.54
C ALA A 769 -2.29 -19.26 -19.90
N ILE A 770 -1.98 -18.94 -21.14
CA ILE A 770 -0.60 -18.69 -21.60
C ILE A 770 0.00 -17.50 -20.84
N SER A 771 -0.74 -16.38 -20.70
CA SER A 771 -0.31 -15.21 -19.95
C SER A 771 0.04 -15.51 -18.49
N SER A 772 -0.63 -16.48 -17.87
CA SER A 772 -0.35 -16.91 -16.50
C SER A 772 0.97 -17.69 -16.37
N LEU A 773 1.34 -18.46 -17.38
CA LEU A 773 2.55 -19.31 -17.41
C LEU A 773 3.82 -18.52 -17.74
N VAL A 774 3.70 -17.46 -18.52
CA VAL A 774 4.84 -16.64 -18.98
C VAL A 774 5.45 -15.86 -17.82
N ARG A 775 6.79 -15.85 -17.73
CA ARG A 775 7.53 -15.14 -16.66
C ARG A 775 7.88 -13.69 -17.02
N SER A 776 8.12 -13.41 -18.31
CA SER A 776 8.48 -12.08 -18.82
C SER A 776 7.71 -11.70 -20.07
N SER A 777 7.53 -10.40 -20.31
CA SER A 777 6.84 -9.88 -21.50
C SER A 777 7.51 -10.28 -22.81
N GLU A 778 8.80 -10.60 -22.81
CA GLU A 778 9.55 -11.01 -24.00
C GLU A 778 9.14 -12.38 -24.53
N GLN A 779 8.71 -13.29 -23.64
CA GLN A 779 8.27 -14.65 -23.98
C GLN A 779 6.88 -14.69 -24.61
N ILE A 780 6.15 -13.58 -24.62
CA ILE A 780 4.76 -13.52 -25.10
C ILE A 780 4.69 -13.76 -26.61
N MET A 781 5.54 -13.08 -27.40
CA MET A 781 5.42 -13.12 -28.86
C MET A 781 5.65 -14.52 -29.46
N PRO A 782 6.68 -15.28 -29.08
CA PRO A 782 6.84 -16.65 -29.53
C PRO A 782 5.64 -17.55 -29.21
N LEU A 783 5.13 -17.46 -27.96
CA LEU A 783 4.00 -18.26 -27.53
C LEU A 783 2.69 -17.83 -28.17
N PHE A 784 2.52 -16.55 -28.50
CA PHE A 784 1.38 -16.06 -29.27
C PHE A 784 1.32 -16.70 -30.64
N VAL A 785 2.45 -16.71 -31.38
CA VAL A 785 2.55 -17.34 -32.69
C VAL A 785 2.23 -18.84 -32.60
N VAL A 786 2.85 -19.54 -31.64
CA VAL A 786 2.59 -20.98 -31.45
C VAL A 786 1.11 -21.24 -31.13
N ALA A 787 0.50 -20.41 -30.22
CA ALA A 787 -0.91 -20.58 -29.87
C ALA A 787 -1.86 -20.37 -31.05
N VAL A 788 -1.59 -19.38 -31.88
CA VAL A 788 -2.38 -19.13 -33.10
C VAL A 788 -2.18 -20.25 -34.11
N MET A 789 -0.92 -20.66 -34.34
CA MET A 789 -0.63 -21.76 -35.28
C MET A 789 -1.19 -23.11 -34.83
N ALA A 790 -1.27 -23.37 -33.53
CA ALA A 790 -1.88 -24.59 -33.01
C ALA A 790 -3.40 -24.63 -33.13
N GLN A 791 -4.04 -23.49 -33.36
CA GLN A 791 -5.50 -23.37 -33.57
C GLN A 791 -5.89 -23.35 -35.06
N LEU A 792 -4.92 -23.23 -35.96
CA LEU A 792 -5.07 -23.36 -37.42
C LEU A 792 -5.00 -24.83 -37.85
#